data_040f8c9fb0884bc005e9741038f27f94
#
_entry.id   040f8c9fb0884bc005e9741038f27f94
#
_cell.length_a   1.000
_cell.length_b   1.000
_cell.length_c   1.000
_cell.angle_alpha   90.00
_cell.angle_beta   90.00
_cell.angle_gamma   90.00
#
_symmetry.space_group_name_H-M   'P 1'
#
loop_
_entity.id
_entity.type
_entity.pdbx_description
1 polymer ?
#
loop_
_entity_poly.entity_id
_entity_poly.type
_entity_poly.pdbx_seq_one_letter_code
_entity_poly.pdbx_strand_id
1 'polypeptide(L)'
;MNRKITLLYISLACVLSMQAQTRQQMGGVYYAYPEGPSAKTGTFGTATYVMSDSLNVPQGYAPFYISHYGRHGSRWMPKDDRYVWICKHFEDESNLTPLGLQVKGMLQRVWENARGNGGKLSKLGALQHQGIAHRMFERYPQIFAAGNAVKARSSVVDRCAKSMLAFTSELHSLQPGLNLDVKTDSADMAWIAYVSPEVKALENRTHVQAQVSPRRFLLQLFKDVSKVDEPLKLMTEMHTVASSIQDVGLNFSSYPQDIEDGLNALFTDDEFRAIYDANNLRMAINNGTVATNEDIPARSAISLWQNIEAEADRALRSVKSSATLRFGHDTALYRLLSLLFDVNVPPAGAREEASLVVLGDETEKMDRVVPMAANLQMIFYKNAKDSVLVKFMLNERDVMLSPVGQVIYGTHYYSWNAWKQEMHERIHRLEHIRQLNAINTMVGTAQANTQTAGMFGKGSEEHGQTIPAVLVPNGQNFWTPQTQDTEQKCIAPYYYKDTHLQGFRCSHWLVGGCTQDYGSFTVAALGGKLRLQPEQRATAFSHEDEVSHPHYYAVRLKDEHLKAEMTALSHTSFLRVTPEQDELVHLVINPNSDEGQGYIEIDTINHIVYGYNPVHRIYQGWGKPAGFSGHFVLAYDEKDLVDYGVFEGDRKMVRGLKVQGKPRIGAWLTFRGRSGKAMEWMSGTSFTSRDNAVENLNAENYMYGGLDFNSMMEYAAGIWCDRFHTIDVESKDVAKVNQFYGALYRASFLPHEMSDVNGDYPEFSTGTVKMGNATLSSKGYAVPAYSYLRKFGDFSMWDIYRAELPLYSLITPKMSGEMMQSLVQMYKEGGWMPIFPCWNSYTAAMIGDHASAALADAYVKGIRNFDAAKAYEGMRLNAFSTPYLAKDYRDGKGRRAIRSY
;
A
#
# COMPACT_ATOMS: atom_id res chain seq x y z
N MET A 1 -47.93 6.55 -11.64
CA MET A 1 -47.33 7.91 -11.61
C MET A 1 -46.80 8.35 -10.23
N ASN A 2 -47.13 7.62 -9.15
CA ASN A 2 -46.72 8.03 -7.78
C ASN A 2 -45.44 7.41 -7.19
N ARG A 3 -44.73 6.55 -7.94
CA ARG A 3 -43.40 6.01 -7.46
C ARG A 3 -42.18 6.78 -7.92
N LYS A 4 -42.27 7.59 -8.98
CA LYS A 4 -41.17 8.41 -9.47
C LYS A 4 -41.01 9.75 -8.74
N ILE A 5 -42.07 10.23 -8.10
CA ILE A 5 -42.06 11.49 -7.34
C ILE A 5 -41.47 11.27 -5.94
N THR A 6 -41.65 10.11 -5.32
CA THR A 6 -41.06 9.78 -4.02
C THR A 6 -39.56 9.56 -4.08
N LEU A 7 -39.05 9.01 -5.17
CA LEU A 7 -37.57 8.86 -5.39
C LEU A 7 -36.89 10.19 -5.68
N LEU A 8 -37.57 11.15 -6.29
CA LEU A 8 -37.01 12.48 -6.56
C LEU A 8 -36.95 13.34 -5.28
N TYR A 9 -37.85 13.16 -4.32
CA TYR A 9 -37.81 13.85 -3.02
C TYR A 9 -36.79 13.26 -2.06
N ILE A 10 -36.49 11.96 -2.15
CA ILE A 10 -35.46 11.30 -1.35
C ILE A 10 -34.06 11.69 -1.87
N SER A 11 -33.86 11.78 -3.19
CA SER A 11 -32.58 12.24 -3.76
C SER A 11 -32.33 13.75 -3.53
N LEU A 12 -33.39 14.58 -3.44
CA LEU A 12 -33.24 16.01 -3.16
C LEU A 12 -33.05 16.26 -1.65
N ALA A 13 -33.53 15.40 -0.76
CA ALA A 13 -33.30 15.49 0.68
C ALA A 13 -31.88 15.00 1.07
N CYS A 14 -31.29 14.03 0.34
CA CYS A 14 -29.90 13.59 0.54
C CYS A 14 -28.86 14.61 0.06
N VAL A 15 -29.20 15.50 -0.88
CA VAL A 15 -28.28 16.58 -1.34
C VAL A 15 -28.27 17.78 -0.40
N LEU A 16 -29.23 17.90 0.53
CA LEU A 16 -29.36 19.05 1.42
C LEU A 16 -28.78 18.88 2.82
N SER A 17 -28.05 17.81 3.14
CA SER A 17 -27.43 17.61 4.45
C SER A 17 -25.90 17.57 4.45
N MET A 18 -25.24 17.98 3.40
CA MET A 18 -23.83 18.37 3.51
C MET A 18 -23.77 19.76 4.15
N GLN A 19 -23.85 19.84 5.49
CA GLN A 19 -23.59 21.08 6.19
C GLN A 19 -22.16 21.53 5.84
N ALA A 20 -22.05 22.73 5.27
CA ALA A 20 -20.78 23.36 5.02
C ALA A 20 -19.97 23.43 6.33
N GLN A 21 -18.72 22.98 6.28
CA GLN A 21 -17.81 23.00 7.41
C GLN A 21 -17.60 24.44 7.88
N THR A 22 -17.72 24.69 9.18
CA THR A 22 -17.51 26.02 9.75
C THR A 22 -16.03 26.41 9.72
N ARG A 23 -15.72 27.72 9.75
CA ARG A 23 -14.33 28.19 9.85
C ARG A 23 -13.63 27.72 11.11
N GLN A 24 -14.34 27.56 12.23
CA GLN A 24 -13.79 26.97 13.44
C GLN A 24 -13.35 25.51 13.22
N GLN A 25 -14.17 24.69 12.55
CA GLN A 25 -13.79 23.33 12.16
C GLN A 25 -12.61 23.31 11.18
N MET A 26 -12.59 24.24 10.22
CA MET A 26 -11.45 24.42 9.30
C MET A 26 -10.18 24.94 10.01
N GLY A 27 -10.20 25.19 11.31
CA GLY A 27 -9.01 25.30 12.15
C GLY A 27 -8.21 23.99 12.27
N GLY A 28 -8.78 22.84 11.88
CA GLY A 28 -8.14 21.53 11.85
C GLY A 28 -7.65 21.09 13.23
N VAL A 29 -6.35 20.94 13.39
CA VAL A 29 -5.75 20.59 14.71
C VAL A 29 -5.96 21.63 15.81
N TYR A 30 -6.37 22.84 15.50
CA TYR A 30 -6.76 23.89 16.43
C TYR A 30 -8.27 23.94 16.69
N TYR A 31 -9.04 23.01 16.15
CA TYR A 31 -10.44 22.92 16.48
C TYR A 31 -10.60 22.52 17.96
N ALA A 32 -11.26 23.37 18.72
CA ALA A 32 -11.46 23.15 20.15
C ALA A 32 -12.44 21.98 20.35
N TYR A 33 -12.07 21.04 21.22
CA TYR A 33 -13.00 19.97 21.63
C TYR A 33 -14.21 20.59 22.31
N PRO A 34 -15.43 20.29 21.86
CA PRO A 34 -16.61 20.95 22.41
C PRO A 34 -16.77 20.64 23.89
N GLU A 35 -16.94 21.69 24.72
CA GLU A 35 -17.39 21.53 26.10
C GLU A 35 -18.84 21.05 26.07
N GLY A 36 -19.05 19.81 26.51
CA GLY A 36 -20.39 19.40 26.90
C GLY A 36 -20.63 19.79 28.35
N PRO A 37 -21.74 20.42 28.71
CA PRO A 37 -22.17 20.34 30.09
C PRO A 37 -22.34 18.88 30.48
N SER A 38 -22.33 18.58 31.77
CA SER A 38 -22.75 17.31 32.38
C SER A 38 -24.19 16.96 31.99
N ALA A 39 -24.50 16.93 30.72
CA ALA A 39 -25.85 16.78 30.22
C ALA A 39 -25.92 15.48 29.44
N LYS A 40 -26.94 14.71 29.75
CA LYS A 40 -27.39 13.52 29.04
C LYS A 40 -27.61 13.74 27.53
N THR A 41 -27.44 14.97 27.06
CA THR A 41 -27.50 15.38 25.64
C THR A 41 -26.40 16.41 25.39
N GLY A 42 -25.26 15.96 24.86
CA GLY A 42 -24.24 16.87 24.33
C GLY A 42 -24.46 17.08 22.83
N THR A 43 -24.30 18.30 22.33
CA THR A 43 -24.21 18.59 20.90
C THR A 43 -22.76 18.73 20.48
N PHE A 44 -22.30 17.91 19.54
CA PHE A 44 -21.02 18.09 18.86
C PHE A 44 -21.33 18.76 17.50
N GLY A 45 -21.11 20.02 17.40
CA GLY A 45 -21.70 20.78 16.31
C GLY A 45 -23.23 20.69 16.37
N THR A 46 -23.91 20.58 15.25
CA THR A 46 -25.37 20.47 15.19
C THR A 46 -25.89 19.02 15.33
N ALA A 47 -25.04 18.03 15.59
CA ALA A 47 -25.45 16.67 15.80
C ALA A 47 -25.82 16.44 17.26
N THR A 48 -27.07 16.11 17.54
CA THR A 48 -27.55 15.74 18.87
C THR A 48 -27.04 14.32 19.20
N TYR A 49 -26.23 14.19 20.27
CA TYR A 49 -25.85 12.89 20.79
C TYR A 49 -27.03 12.24 21.48
N VAL A 50 -27.45 11.10 20.99
CA VAL A 50 -28.17 10.15 21.82
C VAL A 50 -27.13 9.23 22.44
N MET A 51 -26.97 9.31 23.77
CA MET A 51 -26.16 8.33 24.51
C MET A 51 -26.88 6.98 24.46
N SER A 52 -26.61 6.18 23.44
CA SER A 52 -27.25 4.86 23.25
C SER A 52 -26.42 3.71 23.85
N ASP A 53 -25.75 3.93 24.97
CA ASP A 53 -24.91 2.90 25.60
C ASP A 53 -25.66 1.74 26.24
N SER A 54 -26.98 1.84 26.42
CA SER A 54 -27.73 0.77 27.08
C SER A 54 -28.27 -0.29 26.13
N LEU A 55 -28.13 -0.11 24.81
CA LEU A 55 -28.92 -0.87 23.87
C LEU A 55 -28.25 -2.10 23.27
N ASN A 56 -26.92 -2.30 23.38
CA ASN A 56 -26.27 -3.40 22.66
C ASN A 56 -25.07 -4.06 23.36
N VAL A 57 -24.95 -3.95 24.69
CA VAL A 57 -23.93 -4.77 25.38
C VAL A 57 -24.34 -6.23 25.27
N PRO A 58 -23.51 -7.13 24.74
CA PRO A 58 -23.85 -8.55 24.64
C PRO A 58 -24.18 -9.12 26.00
N GLN A 59 -25.24 -9.95 26.04
CA GLN A 59 -25.80 -10.49 27.29
C GLN A 59 -24.69 -11.18 28.12
N GLY A 60 -24.63 -10.85 29.42
CA GLY A 60 -23.68 -11.43 30.37
C GLY A 60 -22.31 -10.76 30.42
N TYR A 61 -22.07 -9.73 29.63
CA TYR A 61 -20.84 -8.95 29.69
C TYR A 61 -21.03 -7.65 30.47
N ALA A 62 -19.99 -7.23 31.18
CA ALA A 62 -19.97 -5.95 31.91
C ALA A 62 -18.64 -5.22 31.65
N PRO A 63 -18.63 -3.88 31.62
CA PRO A 63 -17.41 -3.10 31.50
C PRO A 63 -16.46 -3.43 32.67
N PHE A 64 -15.20 -3.69 32.37
CA PHE A 64 -14.22 -4.15 33.33
C PHE A 64 -12.93 -3.35 33.32
N TYR A 65 -12.48 -2.88 32.16
CA TYR A 65 -11.25 -2.12 32.02
C TYR A 65 -11.39 -1.05 30.93
N ILE A 66 -10.74 0.12 31.17
CA ILE A 66 -10.61 1.18 30.17
C ILE A 66 -9.13 1.43 29.86
N SER A 67 -8.78 1.40 28.58
CA SER A 67 -7.51 1.93 28.07
C SER A 67 -7.81 3.20 27.26
N HIS A 68 -7.20 4.31 27.68
CA HIS A 68 -7.41 5.62 27.10
C HIS A 68 -6.09 6.19 26.61
N TYR A 69 -6.10 6.83 25.42
CA TYR A 69 -5.05 7.72 24.95
C TYR A 69 -5.67 9.05 24.54
N GLY A 70 -5.26 10.15 25.19
CA GLY A 70 -5.75 11.50 24.93
C GLY A 70 -4.65 12.44 24.44
N ARG A 71 -4.97 13.27 23.46
CA ARG A 71 -4.21 14.46 23.11
C ARG A 71 -4.36 15.49 24.22
N HIS A 72 -3.34 16.35 24.45
CA HIS A 72 -3.48 17.52 25.32
C HIS A 72 -4.65 18.43 24.88
N GLY A 73 -5.23 19.16 25.83
CA GLY A 73 -6.32 20.10 25.56
C GLY A 73 -5.87 21.36 24.81
N SER A 74 -6.80 22.27 24.61
CA SER A 74 -6.60 23.59 23.98
C SER A 74 -5.44 24.36 24.61
N ARG A 75 -4.68 25.06 23.75
CA ARG A 75 -3.42 25.73 24.15
C ARG A 75 -3.13 26.92 23.26
N TRP A 76 -2.20 27.78 23.68
CA TRP A 76 -1.60 28.78 22.79
C TRP A 76 -0.80 28.12 21.65
N MET A 77 -0.44 28.90 20.62
CA MET A 77 0.46 28.43 19.56
C MET A 77 1.73 27.83 20.19
N PRO A 78 2.42 26.89 19.50
CA PRO A 78 3.50 26.09 20.11
C PRO A 78 4.65 26.92 20.73
N LYS A 79 4.93 28.12 20.17
CA LYS A 79 6.03 29.00 20.60
C LYS A 79 5.63 30.46 20.45
N ASP A 80 6.13 31.30 21.34
CA ASP A 80 5.98 32.75 21.31
C ASP A 80 6.57 33.37 20.03
N ASP A 81 7.67 32.82 19.51
CA ASP A 81 8.37 33.34 18.34
C ASP A 81 7.47 33.51 17.11
N ARG A 82 6.45 32.62 16.98
CA ARG A 82 5.51 32.71 15.84
C ARG A 82 4.65 33.99 15.92
N TYR A 83 4.17 34.36 17.10
CA TYR A 83 3.44 35.60 17.31
C TYR A 83 4.33 36.81 17.05
N VAL A 84 5.55 36.80 17.58
CA VAL A 84 6.55 37.86 17.39
C VAL A 84 6.87 38.05 15.91
N TRP A 85 7.10 36.97 15.18
CA TRP A 85 7.39 36.98 13.74
C TRP A 85 6.24 37.62 12.94
N ILE A 86 4.98 37.28 13.23
CA ILE A 86 3.82 37.89 12.60
C ILE A 86 3.76 39.39 12.92
N CYS A 87 3.83 39.77 14.19
CA CYS A 87 3.74 41.17 14.63
C CYS A 87 4.80 42.07 13.98
N LYS A 88 6.00 41.55 13.73
CA LYS A 88 7.10 42.25 13.08
C LYS A 88 6.73 42.81 11.69
N HIS A 89 5.91 42.05 10.92
CA HIS A 89 5.46 42.54 9.61
C HIS A 89 4.56 43.74 9.67
N PHE A 90 3.97 44.07 10.85
CA PHE A 90 3.08 45.23 11.06
C PHE A 90 3.77 46.38 11.79
N GLU A 91 5.11 46.36 11.95
CA GLU A 91 5.82 47.48 12.65
C GLU A 91 5.86 48.77 11.82
N ASP A 92 6.08 48.68 10.50
CA ASP A 92 6.10 49.83 9.59
C ASP A 92 4.66 50.29 9.28
N GLU A 93 4.11 51.15 10.14
CA GLU A 93 2.76 51.74 9.96
C GLU A 93 2.62 52.55 8.66
N SER A 94 3.71 53.08 8.11
CA SER A 94 3.67 53.82 6.87
C SER A 94 3.22 52.96 5.68
N ASN A 95 3.51 51.67 5.73
CA ASN A 95 3.12 50.68 4.72
C ASN A 95 1.74 50.05 5.00
N LEU A 96 1.12 50.30 6.16
CA LEU A 96 -0.17 49.68 6.49
C LEU A 96 -1.33 50.43 5.88
N THR A 97 -2.35 49.71 5.41
CA THR A 97 -3.67 50.28 5.09
C THR A 97 -4.45 50.60 6.37
N PRO A 98 -5.60 51.28 6.31
CA PRO A 98 -6.46 51.46 7.47
C PRO A 98 -6.87 50.12 8.13
N LEU A 99 -7.17 49.08 7.33
CA LEU A 99 -7.44 47.71 7.84
C LEU A 99 -6.18 47.07 8.45
N GLY A 100 -5.02 47.28 7.82
CA GLY A 100 -3.73 46.81 8.35
C GLY A 100 -3.42 47.36 9.73
N LEU A 101 -3.77 48.68 10.00
CA LEU A 101 -3.63 49.27 11.33
C LEU A 101 -4.60 48.64 12.36
N GLN A 102 -5.85 48.36 11.96
CA GLN A 102 -6.79 47.66 12.84
C GLN A 102 -6.30 46.27 13.18
N VAL A 103 -5.82 45.51 12.17
CA VAL A 103 -5.25 44.17 12.36
C VAL A 103 -4.00 44.20 13.25
N LYS A 104 -3.13 45.20 13.10
CA LYS A 104 -2.01 45.44 14.03
C LYS A 104 -2.50 45.49 15.48
N GLY A 105 -3.55 46.30 15.75
CA GLY A 105 -4.13 46.39 17.10
C GLY A 105 -4.69 45.06 17.62
N MET A 106 -5.35 44.27 16.74
CA MET A 106 -5.82 42.93 17.10
C MET A 106 -4.64 42.00 17.44
N LEU A 107 -3.61 41.95 16.60
CA LEU A 107 -2.41 41.14 16.81
C LEU A 107 -1.65 41.54 18.09
N GLN A 108 -1.59 42.79 18.43
CA GLN A 108 -1.00 43.26 19.70
C GLN A 108 -1.77 42.68 20.90
N ARG A 109 -3.09 42.75 20.91
CA ARG A 109 -3.92 42.16 21.97
C ARG A 109 -3.71 40.64 22.06
N VAL A 110 -3.64 39.94 20.93
CA VAL A 110 -3.33 38.52 20.88
C VAL A 110 -1.95 38.24 21.49
N TRP A 111 -0.94 39.01 21.12
CA TRP A 111 0.41 38.88 21.62
C TRP A 111 0.52 39.20 23.12
N GLU A 112 -0.15 40.23 23.62
CA GLU A 112 -0.19 40.52 25.06
C GLU A 112 -0.75 39.35 25.90
N ASN A 113 -1.77 38.66 25.37
CA ASN A 113 -2.31 37.48 26.01
C ASN A 113 -1.37 36.23 25.85
N ALA A 114 -0.74 36.07 24.71
CA ALA A 114 0.08 34.92 24.36
C ALA A 114 1.48 34.97 24.98
N ARG A 115 2.01 36.14 25.24
CA ARG A 115 3.39 36.39 25.72
C ARG A 115 3.70 35.56 26.97
N GLY A 116 4.73 34.72 26.87
CA GLY A 116 5.15 33.80 27.92
C GLY A 116 4.26 32.56 28.10
N ASN A 117 3.26 32.39 27.23
CA ASN A 117 2.31 31.27 27.28
C ASN A 117 2.46 30.29 26.09
N GLY A 118 3.39 30.53 25.20
CA GLY A 118 3.63 29.61 24.07
C GLY A 118 3.69 28.16 24.48
N GLY A 119 2.84 27.32 23.87
CA GLY A 119 2.73 25.89 24.13
C GLY A 119 2.07 25.44 25.43
N LYS A 120 1.66 26.38 26.32
CA LYS A 120 1.00 26.06 27.58
C LYS A 120 -0.48 25.72 27.37
N LEU A 121 -1.00 24.84 28.24
CA LEU A 121 -2.41 24.48 28.29
C LEU A 121 -3.27 25.70 28.69
N SER A 122 -4.34 25.97 27.96
CA SER A 122 -5.29 27.05 28.29
C SER A 122 -6.31 26.61 29.38
N LYS A 123 -7.08 27.55 29.89
CA LYS A 123 -8.21 27.24 30.80
C LYS A 123 -9.21 26.31 30.10
N LEU A 124 -9.53 26.60 28.85
CA LEU A 124 -10.40 25.75 28.03
C LEU A 124 -9.85 24.32 27.93
N GLY A 125 -8.54 24.18 27.68
CA GLY A 125 -7.91 22.86 27.61
C GLY A 125 -8.02 22.04 28.89
N ALA A 126 -7.95 22.68 30.06
CA ALA A 126 -8.18 21.99 31.32
C ALA A 126 -9.64 21.56 31.49
N LEU A 127 -10.60 22.45 31.17
CA LEU A 127 -12.05 22.17 31.23
C LEU A 127 -12.45 21.06 30.27
N GLN A 128 -11.87 20.97 29.08
CA GLN A 128 -12.09 19.88 28.13
C GLN A 128 -11.76 18.51 28.76
N HIS A 129 -10.62 18.40 29.42
CA HIS A 129 -10.22 17.15 30.10
C HIS A 129 -11.05 16.83 31.32
N GLN A 130 -11.45 17.83 32.09
CA GLN A 130 -12.41 17.64 33.19
C GLN A 130 -13.74 17.13 32.69
N GLY A 131 -14.27 17.71 31.60
CA GLY A 131 -15.52 17.28 30.99
C GLY A 131 -15.47 15.85 30.44
N ILE A 132 -14.37 15.46 29.79
CA ILE A 132 -14.18 14.07 29.29
C ILE A 132 -14.11 13.10 30.50
N ALA A 133 -13.39 13.45 31.56
CA ALA A 133 -13.30 12.63 32.76
C ALA A 133 -14.68 12.43 33.44
N HIS A 134 -15.45 13.51 33.55
CA HIS A 134 -16.80 13.50 34.12
C HIS A 134 -17.71 12.55 33.35
N ARG A 135 -17.82 12.71 32.03
CA ARG A 135 -18.64 11.86 31.16
C ARG A 135 -18.19 10.40 31.16
N MET A 136 -16.86 10.15 31.19
CA MET A 136 -16.32 8.79 31.31
C MET A 136 -16.70 8.15 32.63
N PHE A 137 -16.66 8.89 33.74
CA PHE A 137 -17.10 8.42 35.04
C PHE A 137 -18.61 8.09 35.08
N GLU A 138 -19.45 9.00 34.55
CA GLU A 138 -20.91 8.78 34.48
C GLU A 138 -21.26 7.56 33.64
N ARG A 139 -20.54 7.33 32.55
CA ARG A 139 -20.78 6.21 31.60
C ARG A 139 -20.33 4.87 32.17
N TYR A 140 -19.25 4.84 32.96
CA TYR A 140 -18.64 3.60 33.45
C TYR A 140 -18.35 3.65 34.99
N PRO A 141 -19.34 3.94 35.83
CA PRO A 141 -19.13 4.16 37.27
C PRO A 141 -18.57 2.93 38.00
N GLN A 142 -18.83 1.72 37.49
CA GLN A 142 -18.30 0.48 38.07
C GLN A 142 -16.76 0.35 37.90
N ILE A 143 -16.19 0.94 36.87
CA ILE A 143 -14.73 0.97 36.68
C ILE A 143 -14.08 1.93 37.64
N PHE A 144 -14.74 3.03 37.96
CA PHE A 144 -14.26 4.06 38.87
C PHE A 144 -14.85 3.94 40.29
N ALA A 145 -15.23 2.74 40.72
CA ALA A 145 -15.67 2.51 42.08
C ALA A 145 -14.53 2.67 43.13
N ALA A 146 -14.87 2.99 44.37
CA ALA A 146 -13.89 3.15 45.43
C ALA A 146 -12.99 1.91 45.58
N GLY A 147 -11.69 2.13 45.74
CA GLY A 147 -10.67 1.09 45.85
C GLY A 147 -10.20 0.49 44.51
N ASN A 148 -10.78 0.91 43.38
CA ASN A 148 -10.27 0.53 42.04
C ASN A 148 -9.04 1.37 41.64
N ALA A 149 -8.16 0.78 40.85
CA ALA A 149 -6.91 1.42 40.46
C ALA A 149 -7.08 2.19 39.13
N VAL A 150 -6.57 3.41 39.10
CA VAL A 150 -6.43 4.21 37.86
C VAL A 150 -4.98 4.62 37.68
N LYS A 151 -4.33 4.10 36.66
CA LYS A 151 -2.97 4.42 36.26
C LYS A 151 -3.00 5.53 35.22
N ALA A 152 -2.38 6.68 35.47
CA ALA A 152 -2.29 7.79 34.54
C ALA A 152 -0.84 8.12 34.20
N ARG A 153 -0.54 8.26 32.90
CA ARG A 153 0.79 8.59 32.37
C ARG A 153 0.70 9.71 31.37
N SER A 154 1.70 10.58 31.33
CA SER A 154 1.76 11.64 30.31
C SER A 154 3.16 11.76 29.72
N SER A 155 3.22 12.32 28.51
CA SER A 155 4.50 12.80 27.97
C SER A 155 5.08 13.87 28.91
N VAL A 156 6.39 14.07 28.87
CA VAL A 156 7.08 15.07 29.70
C VAL A 156 6.74 16.53 29.36
N VAL A 157 5.96 16.75 28.33
CA VAL A 157 5.57 18.10 27.89
C VAL A 157 4.51 18.66 28.84
N ASP A 158 4.75 19.84 29.42
CA ASP A 158 3.95 20.49 30.47
C ASP A 158 2.43 20.45 30.19
N ARG A 159 1.99 20.79 28.96
CA ARG A 159 0.56 20.78 28.60
C ARG A 159 -0.07 19.39 28.70
N CYS A 160 0.70 18.31 28.40
CA CYS A 160 0.19 16.94 28.52
C CYS A 160 0.07 16.54 29.99
N ALA A 161 1.07 16.87 30.81
CA ALA A 161 1.02 16.64 32.24
C ALA A 161 -0.14 17.41 32.92
N LYS A 162 -0.36 18.66 32.55
CA LYS A 162 -1.49 19.46 33.06
C LYS A 162 -2.85 18.95 32.57
N SER A 163 -2.95 18.42 31.35
CA SER A 163 -4.14 17.75 30.85
C SER A 163 -4.46 16.49 31.66
N MET A 164 -3.44 15.67 31.93
CA MET A 164 -3.55 14.51 32.84
C MET A 164 -4.03 14.90 34.24
N LEU A 165 -3.43 15.94 34.82
CA LEU A 165 -3.82 16.42 36.14
C LEU A 165 -5.26 16.95 36.18
N ALA A 166 -5.71 17.69 35.15
CA ALA A 166 -7.08 18.17 35.06
C ALA A 166 -8.08 17.00 35.03
N PHE A 167 -7.78 15.97 34.21
CA PHE A 167 -8.59 14.76 34.09
C PHE A 167 -8.64 13.97 35.42
N THR A 168 -7.49 13.70 36.00
CA THR A 168 -7.41 12.87 37.25
C THR A 168 -7.93 13.61 38.49
N SER A 169 -7.83 14.94 38.55
CA SER A 169 -8.42 15.76 39.62
C SER A 169 -9.94 15.70 39.56
N GLU A 170 -10.55 15.70 38.37
CA GLU A 170 -12.00 15.53 38.22
C GLU A 170 -12.44 14.13 38.69
N LEU A 171 -11.76 13.06 38.27
CA LEU A 171 -12.05 11.71 38.77
C LEU A 171 -11.94 11.59 40.27
N HIS A 172 -10.93 12.25 40.88
CA HIS A 172 -10.77 12.26 42.32
C HIS A 172 -11.89 13.03 43.03
N SER A 173 -12.33 14.14 42.45
CA SER A 173 -13.48 14.91 42.97
C SER A 173 -14.76 14.09 42.94
N LEU A 174 -14.99 13.31 41.88
CA LEU A 174 -16.16 12.44 41.72
C LEU A 174 -16.11 11.21 42.61
N GLN A 175 -14.90 10.64 42.83
CA GLN A 175 -14.68 9.46 43.66
C GLN A 175 -13.34 9.54 44.40
N PRO A 176 -13.34 10.13 45.63
CA PRO A 176 -12.12 10.28 46.44
C PRO A 176 -11.46 8.94 46.86
N GLY A 177 -12.22 7.86 46.82
CA GLY A 177 -11.73 6.51 47.15
C GLY A 177 -10.98 5.79 46.05
N LEU A 178 -10.73 6.41 44.89
CA LEU A 178 -9.94 5.82 43.82
C LEU A 178 -8.45 5.72 44.19
N ASN A 179 -7.81 4.62 43.78
CA ASN A 179 -6.36 4.47 43.88
C ASN A 179 -5.69 5.04 42.64
N LEU A 180 -5.32 6.32 42.68
CA LEU A 180 -4.72 7.03 41.55
C LEU A 180 -3.18 6.90 41.57
N ASP A 181 -2.59 6.28 40.54
CA ASP A 181 -1.14 6.28 40.23
C ASP A 181 -0.85 7.23 39.08
N VAL A 182 -0.53 8.48 39.41
CA VAL A 182 -0.35 9.57 38.41
C VAL A 182 1.14 9.91 38.32
N LYS A 183 1.73 9.72 37.12
CA LYS A 183 3.17 9.95 36.91
C LYS A 183 3.45 10.55 35.53
N THR A 184 4.50 11.38 35.48
CA THR A 184 5.15 11.85 34.26
C THR A 184 6.60 11.40 34.32
N ASP A 185 7.01 10.52 33.42
CA ASP A 185 8.35 9.93 33.42
C ASP A 185 8.96 10.03 32.00
N SER A 186 10.24 10.37 31.92
CA SER A 186 10.98 10.43 30.68
C SER A 186 11.13 9.05 30.02
N ALA A 187 11.14 7.97 30.80
CA ALA A 187 11.17 6.60 30.28
C ALA A 187 9.92 6.26 29.47
N ASP A 188 8.77 6.84 29.81
CA ASP A 188 7.52 6.60 29.09
C ASP A 188 7.53 7.25 27.70
N MET A 189 8.45 8.17 27.41
CA MET A 189 8.58 8.78 26.07
C MET A 189 8.93 7.77 24.97
N ALA A 190 9.52 6.63 25.32
CA ALA A 190 9.84 5.56 24.38
C ALA A 190 8.60 4.92 23.73
N TRP A 191 7.40 5.17 24.28
CA TRP A 191 6.14 4.64 23.75
C TRP A 191 5.03 5.69 23.70
N ILE A 192 4.88 6.60 24.69
CA ILE A 192 3.72 7.52 24.77
C ILE A 192 3.74 8.62 23.69
N ALA A 193 4.93 8.99 23.22
CA ALA A 193 5.14 10.01 22.20
C ALA A 193 6.38 9.70 21.34
N TYR A 194 6.61 8.43 21.08
CA TYR A 194 7.74 7.98 20.26
C TYR A 194 7.61 8.52 18.82
N VAL A 195 8.73 8.93 18.27
CA VAL A 195 8.88 9.37 16.86
C VAL A 195 10.07 8.63 16.28
N SER A 196 9.82 7.72 15.36
CA SER A 196 10.90 6.97 14.73
C SER A 196 11.79 7.86 13.85
N PRO A 197 13.05 7.47 13.58
CA PRO A 197 13.93 8.18 12.62
C PRO A 197 13.30 8.31 11.23
N GLU A 198 12.57 7.29 10.78
CA GLU A 198 11.90 7.27 9.49
C GLU A 198 10.79 8.32 9.42
N VAL A 199 10.00 8.49 10.48
CA VAL A 199 9.00 9.56 10.56
C VAL A 199 9.65 10.94 10.49
N LYS A 200 10.77 11.15 11.18
CA LYS A 200 11.51 12.43 11.07
C LYS A 200 12.01 12.68 9.67
N ALA A 201 12.51 11.64 8.99
CA ALA A 201 12.93 11.75 7.60
C ALA A 201 11.75 12.06 6.67
N LEU A 202 10.59 11.42 6.91
CA LEU A 202 9.34 11.70 6.19
C LEU A 202 8.89 13.15 6.39
N GLU A 203 8.84 13.64 7.63
CA GLU A 203 8.49 15.04 7.95
C GLU A 203 9.41 16.04 7.22
N ASN A 204 10.73 15.74 7.13
CA ASN A 204 11.71 16.61 6.47
C ASN A 204 11.55 16.65 4.94
N ARG A 205 11.12 15.53 4.32
CA ARG A 205 10.91 15.46 2.86
C ARG A 205 9.51 15.88 2.42
N THR A 206 8.57 16.02 3.35
CA THR A 206 7.18 16.39 3.03
C THR A 206 7.06 17.88 2.80
N HIS A 207 6.83 18.28 1.56
CA HIS A 207 6.63 19.66 1.14
C HIS A 207 5.22 19.84 0.59
N VAL A 208 4.27 20.24 1.44
CA VAL A 208 2.90 20.58 1.04
C VAL A 208 2.68 22.06 1.25
N GLN A 209 2.33 22.79 0.20
CA GLN A 209 1.99 24.19 0.23
C GLN A 209 0.53 24.40 -0.18
N ALA A 210 -0.13 25.37 0.44
CA ALA A 210 -1.47 25.77 0.05
C ALA A 210 -1.48 26.33 -1.38
N GLN A 211 -2.38 25.82 -2.21
CA GLN A 211 -2.58 26.29 -3.59
C GLN A 211 -3.43 27.58 -3.57
N VAL A 212 -2.82 28.67 -3.10
CA VAL A 212 -3.49 29.96 -2.92
C VAL A 212 -2.53 31.11 -3.17
N SER A 213 -3.01 32.17 -3.82
CA SER A 213 -2.24 33.41 -3.99
C SER A 213 -2.39 34.33 -2.77
N PRO A 214 -1.32 34.73 -2.09
CA PRO A 214 -1.41 35.65 -0.96
C PRO A 214 -1.73 37.08 -1.38
N ARG A 215 -1.71 37.40 -2.68
CA ARG A 215 -1.79 38.80 -3.17
C ARG A 215 -3.02 39.53 -2.72
N ARG A 216 -4.22 38.96 -2.86
CA ARG A 216 -5.48 39.57 -2.41
C ARG A 216 -5.45 39.84 -0.89
N PHE A 217 -5.07 38.81 -0.13
CA PHE A 217 -4.96 38.87 1.33
C PHE A 217 -4.01 40.02 1.77
N LEU A 218 -2.86 40.17 1.12
CA LEU A 218 -1.86 41.16 1.49
C LEU A 218 -2.27 42.58 1.06
N LEU A 219 -2.91 42.77 -0.11
CA LEU A 219 -3.32 44.09 -0.61
C LEU A 219 -4.34 44.78 0.30
N GLN A 220 -5.12 44.06 1.09
CA GLN A 220 -6.03 44.67 2.06
C GLN A 220 -5.28 45.16 3.33
N LEU A 221 -4.09 44.64 3.61
CA LEU A 221 -3.31 44.94 4.81
C LEU A 221 -2.14 45.93 4.57
N PHE A 222 -1.51 45.86 3.40
CA PHE A 222 -0.30 46.59 3.05
C PHE A 222 -0.48 47.43 1.79
N LYS A 223 0.02 48.66 1.82
CA LYS A 223 0.01 49.61 0.66
C LYS A 223 0.98 49.14 -0.43
N ASP A 224 2.15 48.63 -0.02
CA ASP A 224 3.19 48.07 -0.89
C ASP A 224 3.51 46.64 -0.46
N VAL A 225 2.95 45.67 -1.18
CA VAL A 225 3.12 44.23 -0.89
C VAL A 225 4.53 43.71 -1.25
N SER A 226 5.31 44.47 -2.05
CA SER A 226 6.67 44.07 -2.40
C SER A 226 7.64 44.14 -1.20
N LYS A 227 7.25 44.83 -0.15
CA LYS A 227 8.00 44.97 1.11
C LYS A 227 7.67 43.89 2.13
N VAL A 228 6.77 42.95 1.80
CA VAL A 228 6.37 41.90 2.71
C VAL A 228 7.21 40.67 2.45
N ASP A 229 8.04 40.28 3.41
CA ASP A 229 8.85 39.10 3.36
C ASP A 229 7.98 37.81 3.53
N GLU A 230 8.31 36.76 2.84
CA GLU A 230 7.62 35.45 2.94
C GLU A 230 6.08 35.55 2.87
N PRO A 231 5.50 36.14 1.82
CA PRO A 231 4.09 36.55 1.77
C PRO A 231 3.09 35.42 1.98
N LEU A 232 3.32 34.23 1.40
CA LEU A 232 2.45 33.05 1.59
C LEU A 232 2.54 32.53 3.04
N LYS A 233 3.73 32.55 3.62
CA LYS A 233 3.95 32.14 5.02
C LYS A 233 3.24 33.10 5.97
N LEU A 234 3.29 34.44 5.73
CA LEU A 234 2.54 35.40 6.53
C LEU A 234 1.04 35.09 6.50
N MET A 235 0.47 34.85 5.32
CA MET A 235 -0.93 34.48 5.17
C MET A 235 -1.26 33.18 5.95
N THR A 236 -0.44 32.11 5.83
CA THR A 236 -0.69 30.84 6.51
C THR A 236 -0.48 30.92 8.03
N GLU A 237 0.48 31.72 8.51
CA GLU A 237 0.65 31.97 9.95
C GLU A 237 -0.50 32.80 10.52
N MET A 238 -1.00 33.79 9.79
CA MET A 238 -2.19 34.56 10.16
C MET A 238 -3.44 33.67 10.23
N HIS A 239 -3.60 32.71 9.28
CA HIS A 239 -4.63 31.66 9.34
C HIS A 239 -4.50 30.83 10.63
N THR A 240 -3.28 30.45 11.00
CA THR A 240 -3.02 29.69 12.24
C THR A 240 -3.42 30.48 13.48
N VAL A 241 -3.11 31.79 13.53
CA VAL A 241 -3.55 32.65 14.65
C VAL A 241 -5.07 32.72 14.69
N ALA A 242 -5.75 33.04 13.57
CA ALA A 242 -7.20 33.09 13.51
C ALA A 242 -7.86 31.79 13.99
N SER A 243 -7.33 30.64 13.55
CA SER A 243 -7.80 29.30 13.95
C SER A 243 -7.59 29.00 15.44
N SER A 244 -6.49 29.48 16.04
CA SER A 244 -6.10 29.16 17.43
C SER A 244 -6.76 30.03 18.49
N ILE A 245 -7.46 31.11 18.11
CA ILE A 245 -8.12 32.01 19.08
C ILE A 245 -9.21 31.28 19.86
N GLN A 246 -9.97 30.38 19.24
CA GLN A 246 -10.95 29.55 19.91
C GLN A 246 -10.38 28.74 21.10
N ASP A 247 -9.09 28.39 21.03
CA ASP A 247 -8.40 27.62 22.06
C ASP A 247 -8.10 28.42 23.34
N VAL A 248 -8.02 29.73 23.23
CA VAL A 248 -7.57 30.59 24.31
C VAL A 248 -8.60 31.64 24.75
N GLY A 249 -9.80 31.60 24.15
CA GLY A 249 -10.85 32.60 24.37
C GLY A 249 -11.15 32.92 25.83
N LEU A 250 -11.22 31.89 26.68
CA LEU A 250 -11.49 32.05 28.13
C LEU A 250 -10.34 32.71 28.92
N ASN A 251 -9.19 32.94 28.31
CA ASN A 251 -8.03 33.56 28.94
C ASN A 251 -7.96 35.06 28.70
N PHE A 252 -8.87 35.65 27.87
CA PHE A 252 -8.97 37.06 27.68
C PHE A 252 -9.87 37.73 28.73
N SER A 253 -9.52 38.92 29.16
CA SER A 253 -10.35 39.70 30.08
C SER A 253 -11.68 40.14 29.49
N SER A 254 -11.71 40.39 28.19
CA SER A 254 -12.90 40.47 27.32
C SER A 254 -12.87 39.31 26.33
N TYR A 255 -14.00 38.70 26.04
CA TYR A 255 -14.08 37.65 25.05
C TYR A 255 -13.54 38.16 23.71
N PRO A 256 -12.68 37.41 23.01
CA PRO A 256 -12.00 37.91 21.81
C PRO A 256 -12.83 37.75 20.53
N GLN A 257 -14.16 37.77 20.60
CA GLN A 257 -15.03 37.53 19.44
C GLN A 257 -14.77 38.60 18.33
N ASP A 258 -14.51 39.81 18.74
CA ASP A 258 -14.14 40.88 17.83
C ASP A 258 -12.79 40.64 17.11
N ILE A 259 -11.86 39.94 17.77
CA ILE A 259 -10.57 39.55 17.21
C ILE A 259 -10.75 38.34 16.30
N GLU A 260 -11.48 37.30 16.75
CA GLU A 260 -11.75 36.09 15.96
C GLU A 260 -12.49 36.45 14.67
N ASP A 261 -13.58 37.22 14.77
CA ASP A 261 -14.37 37.66 13.61
C ASP A 261 -13.53 38.53 12.68
N GLY A 262 -12.76 39.47 13.23
CA GLY A 262 -11.93 40.40 12.47
C GLY A 262 -10.78 39.68 11.73
N LEU A 263 -10.11 38.73 12.35
CA LEU A 263 -9.03 37.95 11.71
C LEU A 263 -9.59 36.93 10.68
N ASN A 264 -10.71 36.30 10.98
CA ASN A 264 -11.38 35.41 10.04
C ASN A 264 -11.92 36.15 8.80
N ALA A 265 -12.38 37.38 8.94
CA ALA A 265 -12.88 38.21 7.84
C ALA A 265 -11.80 38.59 6.80
N LEU A 266 -10.51 38.43 7.14
CA LEU A 266 -9.41 38.70 6.21
C LEU A 266 -9.35 37.68 5.05
N PHE A 267 -9.89 36.50 5.25
CA PHE A 267 -9.83 35.40 4.28
C PHE A 267 -11.16 35.23 3.55
N THR A 268 -11.10 34.89 2.28
CA THR A 268 -12.25 34.26 1.61
C THR A 268 -12.41 32.81 2.08
N ASP A 269 -13.58 32.21 1.84
CA ASP A 269 -13.80 30.80 2.19
C ASP A 269 -12.87 29.86 1.40
N ASP A 270 -12.60 30.18 0.13
CA ASP A 270 -11.67 29.40 -0.71
C ASP A 270 -10.22 29.49 -0.20
N GLU A 271 -9.77 30.68 0.21
CA GLU A 271 -8.43 30.86 0.78
C GLU A 271 -8.28 30.13 2.11
N PHE A 272 -9.29 30.23 2.97
CA PHE A 272 -9.29 29.54 4.27
C PHE A 272 -9.26 28.02 4.08
N ARG A 273 -10.08 27.51 3.15
CA ARG A 273 -10.15 26.11 2.79
C ARG A 273 -8.86 25.60 2.17
N ALA A 274 -8.27 26.30 1.21
CA ALA A 274 -7.02 25.87 0.57
C ALA A 274 -5.86 25.72 1.57
N ILE A 275 -5.77 26.59 2.58
CA ILE A 275 -4.77 26.47 3.66
C ILE A 275 -5.08 25.28 4.56
N TYR A 276 -6.35 25.09 4.91
CA TYR A 276 -6.80 23.97 5.72
C TYR A 276 -6.53 22.63 5.03
N ASP A 277 -6.86 22.49 3.75
CA ASP A 277 -6.67 21.26 2.97
C ASP A 277 -5.17 20.92 2.86
N ALA A 278 -4.30 21.90 2.63
CA ALA A 278 -2.85 21.69 2.63
C ALA A 278 -2.32 21.22 4.00
N ASN A 279 -2.84 21.77 5.10
CA ASN A 279 -2.48 21.33 6.45
C ASN A 279 -2.97 19.90 6.74
N ASN A 280 -4.20 19.56 6.30
CA ASN A 280 -4.72 18.19 6.42
C ASN A 280 -3.88 17.20 5.63
N LEU A 281 -3.59 17.49 4.37
CA LEU A 281 -2.76 16.61 3.53
C LEU A 281 -1.37 16.41 4.14
N ARG A 282 -0.70 17.47 4.60
CA ARG A 282 0.59 17.37 5.26
C ARG A 282 0.53 16.48 6.51
N MET A 283 -0.53 16.65 7.31
CA MET A 283 -0.70 15.85 8.53
C MET A 283 -0.98 14.38 8.20
N ALA A 284 -1.81 14.11 7.20
CA ALA A 284 -2.10 12.76 6.73
C ALA A 284 -0.83 12.06 6.20
N ILE A 285 -0.02 12.73 5.39
CA ILE A 285 1.25 12.17 4.90
C ILE A 285 2.19 11.83 6.06
N ASN A 286 2.32 12.70 7.04
CA ASN A 286 3.31 12.54 8.11
C ASN A 286 2.83 11.63 9.27
N ASN A 287 1.53 11.43 9.45
CA ASN A 287 1.01 10.75 10.63
C ASN A 287 -0.18 9.82 10.36
N GLY A 288 -0.79 9.92 9.18
CA GLY A 288 -1.92 9.08 8.73
C GLY A 288 -1.46 7.91 7.87
N THR A 289 -2.40 7.29 7.20
CA THR A 289 -2.16 6.24 6.21
C THR A 289 -2.46 6.79 4.83
N VAL A 290 -1.44 6.99 4.03
CA VAL A 290 -1.56 7.37 2.62
C VAL A 290 -0.54 6.56 1.82
N ALA A 291 -0.87 6.18 0.60
CA ALA A 291 -0.04 5.32 -0.23
C ALA A 291 1.43 5.80 -0.38
N THR A 292 1.65 7.12 -0.28
CA THR A 292 2.99 7.73 -0.47
C THR A 292 3.88 7.69 0.77
N ASN A 293 3.39 7.24 1.94
CA ASN A 293 4.18 7.24 3.18
C ASN A 293 4.62 5.85 3.66
N GLU A 294 4.30 4.80 2.90
CA GLU A 294 4.81 3.43 3.11
C GLU A 294 4.54 2.90 4.54
N ASP A 295 3.41 3.25 5.12
CA ASP A 295 3.03 2.89 6.50
C ASP A 295 4.04 3.29 7.60
N ILE A 296 4.96 4.19 7.29
CA ILE A 296 5.96 4.70 8.25
C ILE A 296 5.29 5.21 9.54
N PRO A 297 4.18 6.00 9.49
CA PRO A 297 3.51 6.45 10.70
C PRO A 297 2.94 5.30 11.55
N ALA A 298 2.30 4.31 10.92
CA ALA A 298 1.74 3.15 11.60
C ALA A 298 2.82 2.35 12.35
N ARG A 299 3.97 2.09 11.69
CA ARG A 299 5.12 1.43 12.34
C ARG A 299 5.64 2.19 13.57
N SER A 300 5.66 3.51 13.51
CA SER A 300 6.09 4.35 14.64
C SER A 300 5.18 4.24 15.89
N ALA A 301 3.94 3.74 15.71
CA ALA A 301 2.99 3.55 16.80
C ALA A 301 3.04 2.17 17.46
N ILE A 302 3.85 1.23 16.95
CA ILE A 302 3.92 -0.16 17.45
C ILE A 302 4.25 -0.19 18.95
N SER A 303 5.21 0.60 19.43
CA SER A 303 5.58 0.63 20.84
C SER A 303 4.45 1.12 21.75
N LEU A 304 3.64 2.06 21.28
CA LEU A 304 2.45 2.52 22.00
C LEU A 304 1.38 1.43 22.05
N TRP A 305 1.14 0.74 20.96
CA TRP A 305 0.21 -0.40 20.92
C TRP A 305 0.65 -1.52 21.88
N GLN A 306 1.91 -1.92 21.82
CA GLN A 306 2.47 -2.95 22.72
C GLN A 306 2.29 -2.58 24.20
N ASN A 307 2.46 -1.30 24.54
CA ASN A 307 2.14 -0.83 25.90
C ASN A 307 0.64 -0.93 26.21
N ILE A 308 -0.24 -0.59 25.26
CA ILE A 308 -1.70 -0.70 25.43
C ILE A 308 -2.09 -2.16 25.67
N GLU A 309 -1.61 -3.08 24.84
CA GLU A 309 -1.88 -4.51 24.92
C GLU A 309 -1.39 -5.11 26.24
N ALA A 310 -0.13 -4.83 26.63
CA ALA A 310 0.45 -5.34 27.87
C ALA A 310 -0.30 -4.87 29.13
N GLU A 311 -0.72 -3.60 29.17
CA GLU A 311 -1.51 -3.06 30.29
C GLU A 311 -2.93 -3.64 30.30
N ALA A 312 -3.56 -3.82 29.13
CA ALA A 312 -4.87 -4.45 29.03
C ALA A 312 -4.82 -5.90 29.53
N ASP A 313 -3.88 -6.69 29.04
CA ASP A 313 -3.71 -8.09 29.47
C ASP A 313 -3.39 -8.22 30.97
N ARG A 314 -2.64 -7.26 31.52
CA ARG A 314 -2.40 -7.22 32.98
C ARG A 314 -3.69 -6.92 33.75
N ALA A 315 -4.46 -5.92 33.33
CA ALA A 315 -5.71 -5.53 33.97
C ALA A 315 -6.75 -6.64 33.90
N LEU A 316 -6.86 -7.33 32.75
CA LEU A 316 -7.84 -8.41 32.54
C LEU A 316 -7.57 -9.66 33.39
N ARG A 317 -6.33 -9.86 33.87
CA ARG A 317 -5.99 -10.90 34.86
C ARG A 317 -6.32 -10.51 36.27
N SER A 318 -6.64 -9.25 36.56
CA SER A 318 -7.04 -8.77 37.88
C SER A 318 -8.49 -9.19 38.20
N VAL A 319 -8.79 -9.26 39.49
CA VAL A 319 -10.16 -9.47 39.97
C VAL A 319 -10.95 -8.16 40.11
N LYS A 320 -10.26 -7.01 40.10
CA LYS A 320 -10.88 -5.69 40.19
C LYS A 320 -10.82 -4.95 38.87
N SER A 321 -11.85 -4.20 38.58
CA SER A 321 -11.90 -3.25 37.47
C SER A 321 -10.84 -2.16 37.64
N SER A 322 -10.34 -1.63 36.52
CA SER A 322 -9.30 -0.60 36.51
C SER A 322 -9.30 0.22 35.22
N ALA A 323 -8.50 1.29 35.17
CA ALA A 323 -8.28 2.08 33.99
C ALA A 323 -6.80 2.46 33.82
N THR A 324 -6.34 2.53 32.54
CA THR A 324 -5.05 3.12 32.21
C THR A 324 -5.27 4.30 31.26
N LEU A 325 -4.86 5.48 31.74
CA LEU A 325 -5.05 6.76 31.05
C LEU A 325 -3.70 7.28 30.55
N ARG A 326 -3.64 7.66 29.25
CA ARG A 326 -2.42 8.17 28.61
C ARG A 326 -2.69 9.54 28.02
N PHE A 327 -1.74 10.47 28.19
CA PHE A 327 -1.87 11.85 27.72
C PHE A 327 -0.65 12.26 26.90
N GLY A 328 -0.87 12.57 25.62
CA GLY A 328 0.19 12.85 24.66
C GLY A 328 -0.22 13.90 23.61
N HIS A 329 0.07 13.59 22.37
CA HIS A 329 0.00 14.51 21.25
C HIS A 329 -0.93 14.00 20.13
N ASP A 330 -1.41 14.94 19.30
CA ASP A 330 -2.16 14.66 18.08
C ASP A 330 -1.44 13.69 17.14
N THR A 331 -0.14 13.92 16.91
CA THR A 331 0.67 13.08 16.02
C THR A 331 0.77 11.63 16.49
N ALA A 332 0.96 11.42 17.81
CA ALA A 332 1.02 10.06 18.35
C ALA A 332 -0.35 9.36 18.32
N LEU A 333 -1.44 10.11 18.60
CA LEU A 333 -2.79 9.58 18.48
C LEU A 333 -3.09 9.21 17.03
N TYR A 334 -2.75 10.08 16.07
CA TYR A 334 -3.01 9.82 14.66
C TYR A 334 -2.22 8.61 14.14
N ARG A 335 -0.95 8.47 14.52
CA ARG A 335 -0.14 7.27 14.19
C ARG A 335 -0.70 6.00 14.82
N LEU A 336 -1.22 6.06 16.04
CA LEU A 336 -1.90 4.93 16.67
C LEU A 336 -3.16 4.55 15.87
N LEU A 337 -3.95 5.54 15.45
CA LEU A 337 -5.12 5.30 14.61
C LEU A 337 -4.71 4.67 13.28
N SER A 338 -3.64 5.12 12.64
CA SER A 338 -3.10 4.53 11.40
C SER A 338 -2.66 3.07 11.57
N LEU A 339 -2.19 2.69 12.77
CA LEU A 339 -1.88 1.30 13.08
C LEU A 339 -3.15 0.45 13.30
N LEU A 340 -4.17 1.01 13.94
CA LEU A 340 -5.39 0.28 14.31
C LEU A 340 -6.38 0.13 13.16
N PHE A 341 -6.37 1.06 12.19
CA PHE A 341 -7.27 1.06 11.06
C PHE A 341 -6.56 0.54 9.80
N ASP A 342 -7.17 -0.45 9.16
CA ASP A 342 -6.77 -0.86 7.81
C ASP A 342 -7.56 -0.02 6.80
N VAL A 343 -6.84 0.80 6.04
CA VAL A 343 -7.43 1.82 5.17
C VAL A 343 -8.04 1.21 3.91
N ASN A 344 -7.65 0.00 3.56
CA ASN A 344 -7.90 -0.59 2.26
C ASN A 344 -9.10 -1.54 2.19
N VAL A 345 -9.87 -1.65 3.26
CA VAL A 345 -11.11 -2.46 3.24
C VAL A 345 -12.30 -1.53 3.44
N PRO A 346 -13.01 -1.14 2.36
CA PRO A 346 -14.29 -0.49 2.53
C PRO A 346 -15.23 -1.42 3.30
N PRO A 347 -15.94 -0.94 4.32
CA PRO A 347 -16.83 -1.79 5.10
C PRO A 347 -17.91 -2.36 4.17
N ALA A 348 -17.92 -3.68 4.00
CA ALA A 348 -18.94 -4.37 3.25
C ALA A 348 -20.31 -4.07 3.88
N GLY A 349 -21.13 -3.25 3.22
CA GLY A 349 -22.49 -2.96 3.63
C GLY A 349 -22.71 -1.75 4.51
N ALA A 350 -21.84 -0.72 4.46
CA ALA A 350 -22.09 0.57 5.10
C ALA A 350 -23.39 1.19 4.57
N ARG A 351 -24.46 1.10 5.33
CA ARG A 351 -25.67 1.91 5.15
C ARG A 351 -25.39 3.32 5.69
N GLU A 352 -25.91 4.32 5.01
CA GLU A 352 -25.68 5.76 5.19
C GLU A 352 -26.00 6.38 6.58
N GLU A 353 -26.28 5.61 7.61
CA GLU A 353 -26.80 6.12 8.91
C GLU A 353 -25.82 6.07 10.09
N ALA A 354 -24.61 5.52 9.93
CA ALA A 354 -23.59 5.60 10.98
C ALA A 354 -22.49 6.56 10.55
N SER A 355 -22.25 7.59 11.35
CA SER A 355 -21.12 8.50 11.19
C SER A 355 -19.80 7.71 11.39
N LEU A 356 -19.44 6.93 10.39
CA LEU A 356 -18.16 6.22 10.37
C LEU A 356 -17.02 7.23 10.15
N VAL A 357 -16.08 7.24 11.06
CA VAL A 357 -14.75 7.80 10.77
C VAL A 357 -14.00 6.72 10.00
N VAL A 358 -14.05 6.78 8.68
CA VAL A 358 -13.20 5.97 7.81
C VAL A 358 -11.89 6.73 7.65
N LEU A 359 -10.79 6.21 8.20
CA LEU A 359 -9.46 6.75 7.96
C LEU A 359 -9.02 6.24 6.59
N GLY A 360 -8.85 7.10 5.59
CA GLY A 360 -8.38 6.69 4.26
C GLY A 360 -8.99 7.37 3.06
N ASP A 361 -10.02 8.13 3.24
CA ASP A 361 -10.48 9.04 2.19
C ASP A 361 -9.64 10.33 2.25
N GLU A 362 -9.23 10.88 1.10
CA GLU A 362 -8.57 12.19 0.97
C GLU A 362 -9.35 13.34 1.66
N THR A 363 -10.56 13.05 2.13
CA THR A 363 -11.47 13.96 2.83
C THR A 363 -11.38 13.92 4.35
N GLU A 364 -10.47 13.13 4.95
CA GLU A 364 -10.39 13.07 6.41
C GLU A 364 -9.82 14.32 7.05
N LYS A 365 -10.69 14.92 7.82
CA LYS A 365 -10.51 16.26 8.35
C LYS A 365 -10.04 16.18 9.79
N MET A 366 -8.92 16.85 10.08
CA MET A 366 -8.27 16.87 11.41
C MET A 366 -9.16 17.35 12.54
N ASP A 367 -10.14 18.21 12.23
CA ASP A 367 -11.16 18.64 13.20
C ASP A 367 -12.03 17.49 13.70
N ARG A 368 -12.10 16.38 12.97
CA ARG A 368 -12.86 15.17 13.35
C ARG A 368 -12.00 14.09 14.00
N VAL A 369 -10.77 13.95 13.50
CA VAL A 369 -9.88 12.86 13.92
C VAL A 369 -9.08 13.24 15.15
N VAL A 370 -8.38 14.37 15.11
CA VAL A 370 -7.47 14.82 16.17
C VAL A 370 -7.68 16.28 16.58
N PRO A 371 -8.92 16.72 16.90
CA PRO A 371 -9.14 18.04 17.50
C PRO A 371 -8.37 18.21 18.81
N MET A 372 -8.37 19.39 19.41
CA MET A 372 -7.83 19.57 20.76
C MET A 372 -8.54 18.61 21.74
N ALA A 373 -7.82 18.05 22.69
CA ALA A 373 -8.30 17.02 23.65
C ALA A 373 -8.87 15.76 23.00
N ALA A 374 -8.61 15.52 21.69
CA ALA A 374 -9.00 14.27 21.05
C ALA A 374 -8.55 13.04 21.84
N ASN A 375 -9.36 12.00 21.80
CA ASN A 375 -9.08 10.80 22.58
C ASN A 375 -9.60 9.52 21.93
N LEU A 376 -8.82 8.45 22.09
CA LEU A 376 -9.21 7.08 21.80
C LEU A 376 -9.49 6.38 23.14
N GLN A 377 -10.65 5.76 23.25
CA GLN A 377 -11.03 4.95 24.40
C GLN A 377 -11.29 3.51 23.94
N MET A 378 -10.63 2.56 24.56
CA MET A 378 -10.88 1.13 24.38
C MET A 378 -11.57 0.63 25.66
N ILE A 379 -12.81 0.19 25.52
CA ILE A 379 -13.61 -0.27 26.66
C ILE A 379 -13.69 -1.78 26.60
N PHE A 380 -13.18 -2.43 27.61
CA PHE A 380 -13.13 -3.90 27.72
C PHE A 380 -14.27 -4.41 28.58
N TYR A 381 -14.94 -5.41 28.07
CA TYR A 381 -16.07 -6.07 28.71
C TYR A 381 -15.72 -7.51 29.02
N LYS A 382 -16.08 -7.98 30.21
CA LYS A 382 -15.75 -9.32 30.69
C LYS A 382 -17.03 -10.03 31.11
N ASN A 383 -17.13 -11.33 30.82
CA ASN A 383 -18.24 -12.16 31.30
C ASN A 383 -17.80 -13.14 32.40
N ALA A 384 -18.75 -13.87 32.98
CA ALA A 384 -18.50 -14.84 34.07
C ALA A 384 -17.60 -16.02 33.66
N LYS A 385 -17.34 -16.23 32.35
CA LYS A 385 -16.44 -17.27 31.79
C LYS A 385 -15.08 -16.71 31.38
N ASP A 386 -14.75 -15.50 31.83
CA ASP A 386 -13.50 -14.78 31.49
C ASP A 386 -13.32 -14.47 29.99
N SER A 387 -14.38 -14.58 29.19
CA SER A 387 -14.36 -14.11 27.81
C SER A 387 -14.37 -12.59 27.77
N VAL A 388 -13.54 -12.01 26.88
CA VAL A 388 -13.32 -10.57 26.80
C VAL A 388 -13.71 -10.03 25.45
N LEU A 389 -14.49 -8.95 25.48
CA LEU A 389 -14.79 -8.12 24.31
C LEU A 389 -14.17 -6.74 24.47
N VAL A 390 -13.82 -6.10 23.37
CA VAL A 390 -13.37 -4.71 23.33
C VAL A 390 -14.25 -3.89 22.40
N LYS A 391 -14.55 -2.64 22.77
CA LYS A 391 -15.21 -1.63 21.97
C LYS A 391 -14.28 -0.42 21.85
N PHE A 392 -14.25 0.19 20.67
CA PHE A 392 -13.42 1.37 20.39
C PHE A 392 -14.30 2.61 20.26
N MET A 393 -13.82 3.71 20.85
CA MET A 393 -14.46 5.02 20.77
C MET A 393 -13.42 6.08 20.44
N LEU A 394 -13.65 6.85 19.38
CA LEU A 394 -12.85 8.01 19.02
C LEU A 394 -13.63 9.29 19.33
N ASN A 395 -13.04 10.19 20.12
CA ASN A 395 -13.69 11.42 20.55
C ASN A 395 -15.07 11.13 21.20
N GLU A 396 -15.13 10.10 22.06
CA GLU A 396 -16.31 9.63 22.78
C GLU A 396 -17.46 9.06 21.89
N ARG A 397 -17.17 8.79 20.61
CA ARG A 397 -18.10 8.13 19.67
C ARG A 397 -17.64 6.73 19.36
N ASP A 398 -18.60 5.80 19.25
CA ASP A 398 -18.30 4.45 18.81
C ASP A 398 -17.73 4.46 17.39
N VAL A 399 -16.62 3.74 17.17
CA VAL A 399 -16.03 3.56 15.84
C VAL A 399 -15.97 2.09 15.52
N MET A 400 -16.29 1.75 14.26
CA MET A 400 -16.03 0.42 13.73
C MET A 400 -14.66 0.42 13.07
N LEU A 401 -13.80 -0.45 13.56
CA LEU A 401 -12.53 -0.79 12.92
C LEU A 401 -12.81 -1.89 11.91
N SER A 402 -11.97 -2.02 10.86
CA SER A 402 -12.14 -2.92 9.74
C SER A 402 -12.79 -4.29 10.05
N PRO A 403 -13.50 -4.93 9.09
CA PRO A 403 -14.26 -6.17 9.30
C PRO A 403 -13.43 -7.42 9.63
N VAL A 404 -12.11 -7.34 9.73
CA VAL A 404 -11.23 -8.50 9.87
C VAL A 404 -11.21 -9.09 11.29
N GLY A 405 -11.47 -8.33 12.34
CA GLY A 405 -11.77 -8.92 13.66
C GLY A 405 -13.25 -9.33 13.71
N GLN A 406 -13.57 -10.56 14.03
CA GLN A 406 -14.96 -11.03 14.13
C GLN A 406 -15.77 -10.09 15.04
N VAL A 407 -16.35 -9.07 14.41
CA VAL A 407 -17.44 -8.31 15.02
C VAL A 407 -18.55 -9.32 15.31
N ILE A 408 -19.05 -9.34 16.54
CA ILE A 408 -20.32 -10.01 16.78
C ILE A 408 -21.31 -9.32 15.85
N TYR A 409 -21.78 -10.04 14.84
CA TYR A 409 -22.55 -9.51 13.72
C TYR A 409 -23.60 -8.49 14.17
N GLY A 410 -23.52 -7.29 13.60
CA GLY A 410 -24.45 -6.18 13.93
C GLY A 410 -24.11 -5.41 15.22
N THR A 411 -22.91 -5.56 15.78
CA THR A 411 -22.47 -4.84 16.99
C THR A 411 -21.13 -4.14 16.78
N HIS A 412 -20.72 -3.26 17.71
CA HIS A 412 -19.42 -2.57 17.74
C HIS A 412 -18.40 -3.29 18.66
N TYR A 413 -18.61 -4.58 18.96
CA TYR A 413 -17.77 -5.35 19.90
C TYR A 413 -16.92 -6.36 19.17
N TYR A 414 -15.64 -6.44 19.53
CA TYR A 414 -14.64 -7.36 18.97
C TYR A 414 -14.21 -8.35 20.06
N SER A 415 -13.95 -9.62 19.69
CA SER A 415 -13.24 -10.52 20.56
C SER A 415 -11.82 -9.99 20.79
N TRP A 416 -11.41 -9.78 22.06
CA TRP A 416 -10.07 -9.27 22.39
C TRP A 416 -8.96 -10.18 21.88
N ASN A 417 -9.11 -11.50 22.00
CA ASN A 417 -8.11 -12.44 21.51
C ASN A 417 -8.00 -12.42 19.98
N ALA A 418 -9.11 -12.38 19.25
CA ALA A 418 -9.09 -12.29 17.79
C ALA A 418 -8.48 -10.95 17.34
N TRP A 419 -8.82 -9.85 18.02
CA TRP A 419 -8.24 -8.54 17.74
C TRP A 419 -6.73 -8.50 17.98
N LYS A 420 -6.23 -9.09 19.06
CA LYS A 420 -4.78 -9.18 19.30
C LYS A 420 -4.07 -9.96 18.21
N GLN A 421 -4.64 -11.08 17.79
CA GLN A 421 -4.06 -11.87 16.71
C GLN A 421 -3.97 -11.06 15.42
N GLU A 422 -5.04 -10.38 15.05
CA GLU A 422 -5.05 -9.49 13.88
C GLU A 422 -3.99 -8.39 13.98
N MET A 423 -3.85 -7.76 15.14
CA MET A 423 -2.84 -6.74 15.37
C MET A 423 -1.42 -7.30 15.30
N HIS A 424 -1.18 -8.51 15.80
CA HIS A 424 0.13 -9.16 15.68
C HIS A 424 0.46 -9.47 14.21
N GLU A 425 -0.51 -9.97 13.44
CA GLU A 425 -0.34 -10.22 12.01
C GLU A 425 -0.10 -8.91 11.24
N ARG A 426 -0.84 -7.84 11.57
CA ARG A 426 -0.62 -6.50 10.98
C ARG A 426 0.76 -5.94 11.30
N ILE A 427 1.18 -5.96 12.55
CA ILE A 427 2.52 -5.50 12.97
C ILE A 427 3.59 -6.29 12.22
N HIS A 428 3.41 -7.59 12.10
CA HIS A 428 4.31 -8.46 11.37
C HIS A 428 4.42 -8.05 9.89
N ARG A 429 3.27 -7.84 9.22
CA ARG A 429 3.26 -7.32 7.84
C ARG A 429 3.98 -5.97 7.73
N LEU A 430 3.74 -5.04 8.64
CA LEU A 430 4.38 -3.71 8.64
C LEU A 430 5.90 -3.77 8.85
N GLU A 431 6.41 -4.71 9.64
CA GLU A 431 7.84 -4.95 9.81
C GLU A 431 8.48 -5.53 8.54
N HIS A 432 7.79 -6.46 7.87
CA HIS A 432 8.26 -7.04 6.61
C HIS A 432 8.14 -6.08 5.42
N ILE A 433 7.14 -5.20 5.37
CA ILE A 433 7.07 -4.12 4.36
C ILE A 433 8.33 -3.24 4.40
N ARG A 434 8.85 -2.93 5.58
CA ARG A 434 10.12 -2.20 5.69
C ARG A 434 11.28 -2.96 5.05
N GLN A 435 11.34 -4.27 5.25
CA GLN A 435 12.36 -5.13 4.64
C GLN A 435 12.16 -5.23 3.13
N LEU A 436 10.92 -5.37 2.68
CA LEU A 436 10.56 -5.41 1.27
C LEU A 436 10.98 -4.13 0.54
N ASN A 437 10.71 -2.96 1.12
CA ASN A 437 11.08 -1.67 0.56
C ASN A 437 12.61 -1.39 0.63
N ALA A 438 13.34 -2.09 1.49
CA ALA A 438 14.80 -1.99 1.58
C ALA A 438 15.54 -2.88 0.58
N ILE A 439 14.84 -3.73 -0.17
CA ILE A 439 15.44 -4.62 -1.18
C ILE A 439 15.87 -3.80 -2.40
N ASN A 440 17.15 -3.88 -2.72
CA ASN A 440 17.65 -3.33 -3.96
C ASN A 440 17.48 -4.35 -5.10
N THR A 441 16.44 -4.17 -5.90
CA THR A 441 16.13 -5.02 -7.05
C THR A 441 17.07 -4.80 -8.22
N MET A 442 17.85 -3.68 -8.24
CA MET A 442 18.81 -3.33 -9.30
C MET A 442 20.13 -4.10 -9.19
N VAL A 443 20.38 -4.81 -8.10
CA VAL A 443 21.61 -5.59 -7.92
C VAL A 443 21.76 -6.62 -9.04
N GLY A 444 22.87 -6.57 -9.78
CA GLY A 444 23.17 -7.47 -10.88
C GLY A 444 22.60 -7.07 -12.24
N THR A 445 21.94 -5.91 -12.36
CA THR A 445 21.42 -5.38 -13.64
C THR A 445 22.45 -4.63 -14.48
N ALA A 446 23.68 -4.49 -13.98
CA ALA A 446 24.82 -3.92 -14.72
C ALA A 446 25.95 -4.93 -14.83
N GLN A 447 26.87 -4.67 -15.75
CA GLN A 447 28.09 -5.45 -15.90
C GLN A 447 28.91 -5.47 -14.58
N ALA A 448 29.39 -6.64 -14.20
CA ALA A 448 30.27 -6.78 -13.06
C ALA A 448 31.69 -6.22 -13.37
N ASN A 449 32.29 -5.50 -12.41
CA ASN A 449 33.62 -4.94 -12.51
C ASN A 449 34.71 -5.90 -11.96
N THR A 450 34.50 -7.20 -12.08
CA THR A 450 35.49 -8.20 -11.62
C THR A 450 36.40 -8.65 -12.75
N GLN A 451 37.60 -9.08 -12.38
CA GLN A 451 38.54 -9.67 -13.35
C GLN A 451 37.92 -10.89 -14.05
N THR A 452 37.16 -11.71 -13.32
CA THR A 452 36.47 -12.88 -13.85
C THR A 452 35.40 -12.50 -14.88
N ALA A 453 34.61 -11.47 -14.61
CA ALA A 453 33.63 -10.96 -15.58
C ALA A 453 34.30 -10.43 -16.83
N GLY A 454 35.42 -9.70 -16.70
CA GLY A 454 36.23 -9.23 -17.84
C GLY A 454 36.83 -10.35 -18.68
N MET A 455 37.15 -11.49 -18.05
CA MET A 455 37.78 -12.64 -18.76
C MET A 455 36.73 -13.56 -19.41
N PHE A 456 35.61 -13.77 -18.78
CA PHE A 456 34.64 -14.80 -19.18
C PHE A 456 33.22 -14.24 -19.55
N GLY A 457 32.97 -13.00 -19.21
CA GLY A 457 31.67 -12.38 -19.43
C GLY A 457 31.42 -11.79 -20.81
N LYS A 458 32.41 -11.76 -21.66
CA LYS A 458 32.33 -11.13 -22.98
C LYS A 458 31.29 -11.80 -23.85
N GLY A 459 30.27 -11.02 -24.27
CA GLY A 459 29.15 -11.46 -25.09
C GLY A 459 28.05 -12.19 -24.32
N SER A 460 28.13 -12.32 -22.99
CA SER A 460 27.07 -12.96 -22.20
C SER A 460 26.71 -12.20 -20.90
N GLU A 461 27.69 -11.58 -20.27
CA GLU A 461 27.50 -10.90 -18.97
C GLU A 461 27.73 -9.39 -19.05
N GLU A 462 27.85 -8.87 -20.25
CA GLU A 462 28.15 -7.46 -20.51
C GLU A 462 27.02 -6.52 -20.08
N HIS A 463 25.79 -7.03 -20.00
CA HIS A 463 24.58 -6.28 -19.66
C HIS A 463 23.96 -6.66 -18.32
N GLY A 464 24.69 -7.43 -17.50
CA GLY A 464 24.15 -7.98 -16.25
C GLY A 464 23.34 -9.26 -16.46
N GLN A 465 22.93 -9.90 -15.36
CA GLN A 465 22.26 -11.21 -15.40
C GLN A 465 21.01 -11.23 -14.53
N THR A 466 20.50 -10.07 -14.11
CA THR A 466 19.24 -9.93 -13.38
C THR A 466 18.40 -8.80 -13.96
N ILE A 467 17.13 -8.73 -13.56
CA ILE A 467 16.21 -7.66 -13.91
C ILE A 467 15.54 -7.10 -12.65
N PRO A 468 15.16 -5.82 -12.64
CA PRO A 468 14.43 -5.24 -11.54
C PRO A 468 12.93 -5.60 -11.66
N ALA A 469 12.63 -6.89 -11.47
CA ALA A 469 11.30 -7.40 -11.75
C ALA A 469 10.31 -7.09 -10.64
N VAL A 470 9.10 -6.66 -11.04
CA VAL A 470 7.89 -6.68 -10.23
C VAL A 470 7.17 -8.01 -10.48
N LEU A 471 7.02 -8.79 -9.43
CA LEU A 471 6.41 -10.12 -9.48
C LEU A 471 5.89 -10.52 -8.11
N VAL A 472 5.16 -11.64 -8.03
CA VAL A 472 4.95 -12.39 -6.78
C VAL A 472 5.84 -13.63 -6.77
N PRO A 473 6.22 -14.17 -5.59
CA PRO A 473 7.12 -15.32 -5.49
C PRO A 473 6.68 -16.49 -6.35
N ASN A 474 7.54 -16.90 -7.30
CA ASN A 474 7.30 -18.01 -8.23
C ASN A 474 6.07 -17.82 -9.15
N GLY A 475 5.58 -16.57 -9.33
CA GLY A 475 4.49 -16.27 -10.24
C GLY A 475 4.84 -16.47 -11.71
N GLN A 476 3.83 -16.41 -12.59
CA GLN A 476 4.04 -16.66 -14.03
C GLN A 476 4.85 -15.52 -14.67
N ASN A 477 4.58 -14.26 -14.30
CA ASN A 477 5.10 -13.08 -14.98
C ASN A 477 6.20 -12.37 -14.20
N PHE A 478 7.20 -11.86 -14.93
CA PHE A 478 8.23 -10.95 -14.45
C PHE A 478 8.05 -9.61 -15.16
N TRP A 479 7.40 -8.65 -14.52
CA TRP A 479 7.25 -7.33 -15.11
C TRP A 479 8.49 -6.48 -14.83
N THR A 480 9.07 -5.92 -15.88
CA THR A 480 10.31 -5.14 -15.77
C THR A 480 10.25 -3.91 -16.66
N PRO A 481 10.85 -2.77 -16.25
CA PRO A 481 11.16 -1.72 -17.21
C PRO A 481 12.02 -2.29 -18.33
N GLN A 482 11.83 -1.78 -19.55
CA GLN A 482 12.52 -2.26 -20.72
C GLN A 482 13.44 -1.19 -21.28
N THR A 483 14.74 -1.50 -21.39
CA THR A 483 15.71 -0.66 -22.10
C THR A 483 16.23 -1.30 -23.37
N GLN A 484 15.99 -2.60 -23.57
CA GLN A 484 16.36 -3.39 -24.74
C GLN A 484 15.11 -3.93 -25.45
N ASP A 485 15.00 -3.82 -26.76
CA ASP A 485 13.81 -4.08 -27.56
C ASP A 485 13.71 -5.50 -28.13
N THR A 486 14.66 -6.36 -27.84
CA THR A 486 14.79 -7.68 -28.46
C THR A 486 14.70 -8.82 -27.46
N GLU A 487 14.30 -10.02 -27.92
CA GLU A 487 14.41 -11.29 -27.18
C GLU A 487 15.72 -12.03 -27.46
N GLN A 488 16.78 -11.36 -27.88
CA GLN A 488 18.06 -11.99 -28.22
C GLN A 488 18.70 -12.69 -27.01
N LYS A 489 19.44 -13.75 -27.34
CA LYS A 489 20.19 -14.53 -26.36
C LYS A 489 21.21 -13.66 -25.60
N CYS A 490 21.28 -13.88 -24.30
CA CYS A 490 22.20 -13.20 -23.37
C CYS A 490 21.96 -11.70 -23.18
N ILE A 491 20.86 -11.16 -23.64
CA ILE A 491 20.49 -9.77 -23.43
C ILE A 491 19.27 -9.72 -22.51
N ALA A 492 19.50 -9.19 -21.30
CA ALA A 492 18.41 -8.94 -20.35
C ALA A 492 17.52 -7.79 -20.85
N PRO A 493 16.21 -7.80 -20.57
CA PRO A 493 15.31 -6.71 -20.95
C PRO A 493 15.68 -5.33 -20.42
N TYR A 494 16.37 -5.26 -19.30
CA TYR A 494 16.80 -4.04 -18.62
C TYR A 494 18.31 -4.05 -18.40
N TYR A 495 18.97 -2.92 -18.70
CA TYR A 495 20.36 -2.70 -18.40
C TYR A 495 20.57 -1.38 -17.65
N TYR A 496 21.12 -1.44 -16.45
CA TYR A 496 21.24 -0.30 -15.53
C TYR A 496 21.96 0.92 -16.10
N LYS A 497 22.92 0.73 -17.03
CA LYS A 497 23.66 1.84 -17.64
C LYS A 497 22.95 2.51 -18.80
N ASP A 498 21.81 1.98 -19.25
CA ASP A 498 20.97 2.63 -20.25
C ASP A 498 20.30 3.87 -19.66
N THR A 499 20.09 4.87 -20.48
CA THR A 499 19.52 6.16 -20.11
C THR A 499 18.13 6.42 -20.70
N HIS A 500 17.64 5.50 -21.51
CA HIS A 500 16.36 5.59 -22.21
C HIS A 500 15.55 4.32 -22.00
N LEU A 501 14.28 4.51 -21.66
CA LEU A 501 13.30 3.45 -21.41
C LEU A 501 12.35 3.37 -22.59
N GLN A 502 12.09 2.16 -23.09
CA GLN A 502 11.26 1.89 -24.27
C GLN A 502 9.84 1.42 -23.92
N GLY A 503 9.59 1.05 -22.66
CA GLY A 503 8.31 0.58 -22.16
C GLY A 503 8.45 -0.33 -20.94
N PHE A 504 7.38 -1.08 -20.66
CA PHE A 504 7.29 -2.08 -19.60
C PHE A 504 7.01 -3.45 -20.23
N ARG A 505 7.90 -4.40 -19.94
CA ARG A 505 7.84 -5.75 -20.53
C ARG A 505 7.32 -6.76 -19.54
N CYS A 506 6.32 -7.55 -19.96
CA CYS A 506 6.04 -8.84 -19.35
C CYS A 506 7.05 -9.84 -19.90
N SER A 507 7.98 -10.26 -19.06
CA SER A 507 9.14 -11.08 -19.41
C SER A 507 9.00 -12.48 -18.83
N HIS A 508 9.58 -13.46 -19.51
CA HIS A 508 9.79 -14.82 -19.01
C HIS A 508 11.27 -15.18 -19.17
N TRP A 509 12.12 -14.17 -19.18
CA TRP A 509 13.58 -14.35 -19.29
C TRP A 509 14.11 -15.16 -18.11
N LEU A 510 14.92 -16.17 -18.42
CA LEU A 510 15.53 -17.03 -17.41
C LEU A 510 16.65 -16.25 -16.69
N VAL A 511 16.29 -15.62 -15.59
CA VAL A 511 17.18 -14.77 -14.81
C VAL A 511 18.40 -15.55 -14.32
N GLY A 512 19.58 -14.97 -14.53
CA GLY A 512 20.86 -15.62 -14.21
C GLY A 512 21.42 -16.46 -15.36
N GLY A 513 20.72 -16.62 -16.47
CA GLY A 513 21.12 -17.44 -17.62
C GLY A 513 21.42 -16.62 -18.86
N CYS A 514 22.43 -17.03 -19.64
CA CYS A 514 22.63 -16.55 -21.00
C CYS A 514 21.61 -17.18 -21.93
N THR A 515 20.35 -16.76 -21.80
CA THR A 515 19.21 -17.25 -22.57
C THR A 515 18.50 -16.09 -23.27
N GLN A 516 17.56 -16.37 -24.16
CA GLN A 516 16.68 -15.34 -24.69
C GLN A 516 15.40 -15.27 -23.86
N ASP A 517 14.70 -14.14 -23.94
CA ASP A 517 13.33 -14.01 -23.45
C ASP A 517 12.36 -14.78 -24.35
N TYR A 518 11.15 -15.07 -23.91
CA TYR A 518 10.18 -15.80 -24.72
C TYR A 518 8.75 -15.43 -24.33
N GLY A 519 7.85 -15.47 -25.32
CA GLY A 519 6.42 -15.24 -25.11
C GLY A 519 6.11 -13.85 -24.51
N SER A 520 7.05 -12.92 -24.58
CA SER A 520 6.95 -11.61 -23.95
C SER A 520 6.11 -10.64 -24.79
N PHE A 521 5.62 -9.59 -24.14
CA PHE A 521 5.03 -8.42 -24.76
C PHE A 521 5.43 -7.15 -24.02
N THR A 522 5.27 -6.00 -24.67
CA THR A 522 5.64 -4.70 -24.12
C THR A 522 4.49 -3.73 -24.20
N VAL A 523 4.29 -2.94 -23.15
CA VAL A 523 3.39 -1.79 -23.11
C VAL A 523 4.22 -0.53 -22.87
N ALA A 524 4.16 0.44 -23.79
CA ALA A 524 4.82 1.73 -23.63
C ALA A 524 3.78 2.84 -23.46
N ALA A 525 4.05 3.79 -22.56
CA ALA A 525 3.25 4.99 -22.37
C ALA A 525 4.00 6.20 -22.94
N LEU A 526 3.31 7.03 -23.73
CA LEU A 526 3.87 8.21 -24.41
C LEU A 526 2.96 9.42 -24.19
N GLY A 527 3.54 10.59 -24.04
CA GLY A 527 2.85 11.87 -24.05
C GLY A 527 2.90 12.57 -25.42
N GLY A 528 1.88 13.36 -25.71
CA GLY A 528 1.84 14.27 -26.87
C GLY A 528 1.85 13.60 -28.23
N LYS A 529 3.00 13.16 -28.73
CA LYS A 529 3.13 12.60 -30.09
C LYS A 529 3.25 11.08 -30.10
N LEU A 530 2.38 10.38 -30.82
CA LEU A 530 2.46 8.94 -31.02
C LEU A 530 3.71 8.53 -31.81
N ARG A 531 4.52 7.63 -31.27
CA ARG A 531 5.69 6.99 -31.88
C ARG A 531 5.56 5.47 -31.73
N LEU A 532 5.71 4.73 -32.82
CA LEU A 532 5.34 3.31 -32.83
C LEU A 532 6.51 2.38 -32.57
N GLN A 533 7.72 2.72 -33.07
CA GLN A 533 8.86 1.83 -32.95
C GLN A 533 9.65 2.06 -31.66
N PRO A 534 10.24 1.00 -31.05
CA PRO A 534 10.95 1.09 -29.78
C PRO A 534 12.03 2.18 -29.77
N GLU A 535 12.86 2.26 -30.82
CA GLU A 535 13.94 3.24 -30.94
C GLU A 535 13.45 4.68 -31.10
N GLN A 536 12.23 4.90 -31.60
CA GLN A 536 11.61 6.22 -31.74
C GLN A 536 10.90 6.68 -30.49
N ARG A 537 10.43 5.73 -29.66
CA ARG A 537 9.65 6.02 -28.44
C ARG A 537 10.48 5.94 -27.17
N ALA A 538 11.74 5.56 -27.29
CA ALA A 538 12.64 5.53 -26.14
C ALA A 538 12.72 6.92 -25.50
N THR A 539 12.39 7.01 -24.21
CA THR A 539 12.30 8.25 -23.43
C THR A 539 13.37 8.28 -22.37
N ALA A 540 13.92 9.47 -22.13
CA ALA A 540 14.95 9.66 -21.11
C ALA A 540 14.37 9.47 -19.70
N PHE A 541 15.14 8.80 -18.84
CA PHE A 541 14.84 8.65 -17.42
C PHE A 541 16.08 8.82 -16.56
N SER A 542 15.92 8.83 -15.24
CA SER A 542 17.03 8.91 -14.29
C SER A 542 16.77 7.95 -13.14
N HIS A 543 17.81 7.31 -12.64
CA HIS A 543 17.73 6.47 -11.44
C HIS A 543 17.32 7.23 -10.18
N GLU A 544 17.45 8.57 -10.16
CA GLU A 544 16.96 9.43 -9.08
C GLU A 544 15.42 9.51 -9.06
N ASP A 545 14.78 9.33 -10.22
CA ASP A 545 13.34 9.33 -10.40
C ASP A 545 12.76 7.91 -10.48
N GLU A 546 13.57 6.89 -10.22
CA GLU A 546 13.22 5.48 -10.32
C GLU A 546 13.04 4.86 -8.93
N VAL A 547 11.89 4.26 -8.69
CA VAL A 547 11.59 3.48 -7.48
C VAL A 547 11.38 2.04 -7.90
N SER A 548 12.08 1.11 -7.27
CA SER A 548 12.00 -0.30 -7.63
C SER A 548 12.01 -1.20 -6.40
N HIS A 549 10.88 -1.84 -6.16
CA HIS A 549 10.65 -2.83 -5.12
C HIS A 549 10.09 -4.11 -5.73
N PRO A 550 10.17 -5.26 -5.06
CA PRO A 550 9.63 -6.52 -5.60
C PRO A 550 8.16 -6.49 -6.02
N HIS A 551 7.35 -5.66 -5.40
CA HIS A 551 5.91 -5.51 -5.63
C HIS A 551 5.51 -4.25 -6.40
N TYR A 552 6.46 -3.32 -6.62
CA TYR A 552 6.15 -2.01 -7.17
C TYR A 552 7.33 -1.41 -7.91
N TYR A 553 7.04 -0.80 -9.06
CA TYR A 553 8.01 -0.01 -9.82
C TYR A 553 7.39 1.33 -10.23
N ALA A 554 8.17 2.39 -10.16
CA ALA A 554 7.76 3.70 -10.67
C ALA A 554 8.94 4.43 -11.31
N VAL A 555 8.65 5.23 -12.33
CA VAL A 555 9.64 6.07 -13.02
C VAL A 555 9.00 7.30 -13.63
N ARG A 556 9.74 8.39 -13.70
CA ARG A 556 9.36 9.57 -14.47
C ARG A 556 9.92 9.48 -15.89
N LEU A 557 9.04 9.47 -16.87
CA LEU A 557 9.35 9.50 -18.30
C LEU A 557 9.52 10.97 -18.73
N LYS A 558 10.77 11.45 -18.76
CA LYS A 558 11.09 12.90 -18.81
C LYS A 558 10.61 13.59 -20.08
N ASP A 559 10.83 12.95 -21.23
CA ASP A 559 10.46 13.51 -22.53
C ASP A 559 8.94 13.43 -22.78
N GLU A 560 8.26 12.60 -21.99
CA GLU A 560 6.82 12.33 -22.12
C GLU A 560 5.98 13.12 -21.10
N HIS A 561 6.62 13.78 -20.13
CA HIS A 561 5.94 14.45 -19.01
C HIS A 561 4.94 13.54 -18.27
N LEU A 562 5.30 12.27 -18.11
CA LEU A 562 4.47 11.24 -17.48
C LEU A 562 5.21 10.63 -16.28
N LYS A 563 4.47 10.35 -15.22
CA LYS A 563 4.86 9.36 -14.22
C LYS A 563 4.22 8.03 -14.58
N ALA A 564 5.01 6.97 -14.69
CA ALA A 564 4.52 5.61 -14.92
C ALA A 564 4.80 4.73 -13.70
N GLU A 565 3.83 3.91 -13.31
CA GLU A 565 3.88 3.04 -12.13
C GLU A 565 3.36 1.65 -12.51
N MET A 566 3.91 0.60 -11.92
CA MET A 566 3.57 -0.79 -12.24
C MET A 566 3.53 -1.65 -10.99
N THR A 567 2.55 -2.54 -10.93
CA THR A 567 2.43 -3.63 -9.93
C THR A 567 1.90 -4.89 -10.60
N ALA A 568 2.15 -6.08 -10.01
CA ALA A 568 1.75 -7.34 -10.62
C ALA A 568 1.46 -8.44 -9.58
N LEU A 569 0.56 -9.36 -9.97
CA LEU A 569 0.34 -10.66 -9.35
C LEU A 569 0.91 -11.78 -10.24
N SER A 570 0.46 -13.04 -10.06
CA SER A 570 0.99 -14.15 -10.87
C SER A 570 0.67 -14.01 -12.34
N HIS A 571 -0.58 -13.71 -12.70
CA HIS A 571 -1.07 -13.68 -14.07
C HIS A 571 -1.53 -12.29 -14.51
N THR A 572 -1.61 -11.33 -13.58
CA THR A 572 -2.15 -10.00 -13.85
C THR A 572 -1.17 -8.90 -13.48
N SER A 573 -1.38 -7.72 -14.07
CA SER A 573 -0.61 -6.52 -13.71
C SER A 573 -1.46 -5.28 -13.90
N PHE A 574 -1.10 -4.21 -13.19
CA PHE A 574 -1.55 -2.86 -13.46
C PHE A 574 -0.41 -1.97 -13.95
N LEU A 575 -0.70 -1.19 -14.97
CA LEU A 575 0.08 -0.02 -15.37
C LEU A 575 -0.74 1.23 -15.03
N ARG A 576 -0.18 2.14 -14.25
CA ARG A 576 -0.75 3.44 -13.95
C ARG A 576 0.13 4.53 -14.53
N VAL A 577 -0.49 5.49 -15.23
CA VAL A 577 0.20 6.63 -15.82
C VAL A 577 -0.46 7.92 -15.37
N THR A 578 0.33 8.84 -14.86
CA THR A 578 -0.13 10.16 -14.41
C THR A 578 0.54 11.24 -15.25
N PRO A 579 -0.22 11.95 -16.11
CA PRO A 579 0.31 13.09 -16.87
C PRO A 579 0.65 14.27 -15.97
N GLU A 580 1.78 14.94 -16.25
CA GLU A 580 2.19 16.16 -15.55
C GLU A 580 1.51 17.42 -16.13
N GLN A 581 0.94 17.30 -17.32
CA GLN A 581 0.23 18.36 -18.04
C GLN A 581 -0.97 17.78 -18.80
N ASP A 582 -1.90 18.65 -19.25
CA ASP A 582 -3.01 18.22 -20.10
C ASP A 582 -2.50 17.88 -21.50
N GLU A 583 -2.53 16.60 -21.88
CA GLU A 583 -2.03 16.14 -23.18
C GLU A 583 -2.66 14.82 -23.60
N LEU A 584 -2.38 14.40 -24.85
CA LEU A 584 -2.72 13.06 -25.28
C LEU A 584 -1.75 12.04 -24.67
N VAL A 585 -2.30 10.97 -24.11
CA VAL A 585 -1.54 9.82 -23.60
C VAL A 585 -1.77 8.66 -24.55
N HIS A 586 -0.69 8.07 -25.07
CA HIS A 586 -0.75 6.92 -25.95
C HIS A 586 -0.19 5.68 -25.24
N LEU A 587 -0.93 4.57 -25.34
CA LEU A 587 -0.37 3.25 -25.08
C LEU A 587 0.03 2.61 -26.40
N VAL A 588 1.24 2.09 -26.48
CA VAL A 588 1.72 1.30 -27.61
C VAL A 588 2.03 -0.11 -27.12
N ILE A 589 1.35 -1.10 -27.70
CA ILE A 589 1.42 -2.50 -27.27
C ILE A 589 2.06 -3.32 -28.39
N ASN A 590 3.11 -4.09 -28.08
CA ASN A 590 3.80 -4.95 -29.02
C ASN A 590 3.86 -6.39 -28.50
N PRO A 591 3.43 -7.41 -29.28
CA PRO A 591 3.92 -8.76 -29.10
C PRO A 591 5.37 -8.81 -29.56
N ASN A 592 6.30 -9.14 -28.69
CA ASN A 592 7.75 -9.07 -28.97
C ASN A 592 8.23 -10.28 -29.79
N SER A 593 7.55 -10.60 -30.88
CA SER A 593 7.91 -11.74 -31.73
C SER A 593 9.02 -11.36 -32.69
N ASP A 594 10.26 -11.63 -32.34
CA ASP A 594 11.44 -11.43 -33.20
C ASP A 594 11.39 -12.29 -34.48
N GLU A 595 10.69 -13.43 -34.42
CA GLU A 595 10.47 -14.32 -35.58
C GLU A 595 9.36 -13.82 -36.53
N GLY A 596 8.71 -12.71 -36.22
CA GLY A 596 7.64 -12.14 -37.02
C GLY A 596 6.37 -12.99 -37.10
N GLN A 597 6.09 -13.81 -36.09
CA GLN A 597 4.94 -14.73 -36.05
C GLN A 597 3.86 -14.29 -35.06
N GLY A 598 4.04 -13.15 -34.44
CA GLY A 598 3.12 -12.59 -33.42
C GLY A 598 1.77 -12.22 -33.99
N TYR A 599 0.83 -11.98 -33.12
CA TYR A 599 -0.53 -11.54 -33.40
C TYR A 599 -0.94 -10.43 -32.45
N ILE A 600 -1.70 -9.45 -32.92
CA ILE A 600 -2.35 -8.47 -32.09
C ILE A 600 -3.71 -8.06 -32.68
N GLU A 601 -4.71 -7.85 -31.83
CA GLU A 601 -6.07 -7.50 -32.14
C GLU A 601 -6.65 -6.53 -31.11
N ILE A 602 -7.43 -5.56 -31.56
CA ILE A 602 -8.26 -4.69 -30.72
C ILE A 602 -9.70 -5.19 -30.78
N ASP A 603 -10.20 -5.72 -29.69
CA ASP A 603 -11.59 -6.13 -29.50
C ASP A 603 -12.37 -4.96 -28.88
N THR A 604 -13.06 -4.22 -29.74
CA THR A 604 -13.84 -3.03 -29.35
C THR A 604 -15.18 -3.37 -28.69
N ILE A 605 -15.58 -4.63 -28.67
CA ILE A 605 -16.81 -5.08 -28.01
C ILE A 605 -16.54 -5.37 -26.54
N ASN A 606 -15.41 -6.04 -26.29
CA ASN A 606 -15.02 -6.42 -24.94
C ASN A 606 -14.01 -5.43 -24.30
N HIS A 607 -13.64 -4.35 -25.02
CA HIS A 607 -12.68 -3.33 -24.59
C HIS A 607 -11.33 -3.91 -24.15
N ILE A 608 -10.78 -4.82 -24.95
CA ILE A 608 -9.47 -5.43 -24.74
C ILE A 608 -8.58 -5.33 -25.97
N VAL A 609 -7.29 -5.21 -25.74
CA VAL A 609 -6.26 -5.52 -26.73
C VAL A 609 -5.78 -6.93 -26.45
N TYR A 610 -5.91 -7.84 -27.40
CA TYR A 610 -5.41 -9.20 -27.31
C TYR A 610 -4.21 -9.40 -28.23
N GLY A 611 -3.22 -10.16 -27.75
CA GLY A 611 -2.11 -10.58 -28.58
C GLY A 611 -1.46 -11.86 -28.08
N TYR A 612 -0.57 -12.39 -28.93
CA TYR A 612 0.28 -13.50 -28.55
C TYR A 612 1.65 -13.46 -29.23
N ASN A 613 2.65 -14.04 -28.54
CA ASN A 613 4.01 -14.21 -29.03
C ASN A 613 4.36 -15.71 -28.97
N PRO A 614 4.52 -16.42 -30.15
CA PRO A 614 4.88 -17.82 -30.19
C PRO A 614 6.26 -18.10 -29.62
N VAL A 615 6.37 -19.19 -28.86
CA VAL A 615 7.62 -19.60 -28.21
C VAL A 615 8.41 -20.55 -29.08
N HIS A 616 9.73 -20.30 -29.24
CA HIS A 616 10.65 -21.13 -29.96
C HIS A 616 11.67 -21.76 -29.02
N ARG A 617 12.08 -22.98 -29.32
CA ARG A 617 13.07 -23.72 -28.53
C ARG A 617 14.46 -23.11 -28.71
N ILE A 618 15.21 -23.11 -27.62
CA ILE A 618 16.65 -22.91 -27.63
C ILE A 618 17.39 -24.20 -27.29
N TYR A 619 18.69 -24.24 -27.48
CA TYR A 619 19.52 -25.43 -27.35
C TYR A 619 19.10 -26.55 -28.31
N GLN A 620 18.78 -27.73 -27.78
CA GLN A 620 18.32 -28.87 -28.63
C GLN A 620 17.01 -28.51 -29.31
N GLY A 621 16.98 -28.57 -30.64
CA GLY A 621 15.84 -28.14 -31.43
C GLY A 621 15.75 -26.64 -31.62
N TRP A 622 16.84 -25.92 -31.56
CA TRP A 622 16.92 -24.46 -31.78
C TRP A 622 16.07 -23.99 -32.96
N GLY A 623 15.27 -22.91 -32.72
CA GLY A 623 14.41 -22.31 -33.71
C GLY A 623 13.12 -23.08 -34.02
N LYS A 624 12.93 -24.31 -33.48
CA LYS A 624 11.66 -25.03 -33.64
C LYS A 624 10.61 -24.45 -32.71
N PRO A 625 9.34 -24.35 -33.16
CA PRO A 625 8.23 -23.98 -32.29
C PRO A 625 8.19 -24.87 -31.04
N ALA A 626 8.00 -24.28 -29.90
CA ALA A 626 7.78 -25.00 -28.65
C ALA A 626 6.32 -25.51 -28.52
N GLY A 627 5.44 -25.06 -29.40
CA GLY A 627 4.05 -25.50 -29.50
C GLY A 627 3.06 -24.70 -28.65
N PHE A 628 3.53 -23.68 -27.95
CA PHE A 628 2.70 -22.76 -27.16
C PHE A 628 3.12 -21.32 -27.41
N SER A 629 2.36 -20.37 -26.86
CA SER A 629 2.61 -18.93 -26.98
C SER A 629 2.40 -18.23 -25.64
N GLY A 630 3.04 -17.08 -25.44
CA GLY A 630 2.61 -16.14 -24.42
C GLY A 630 1.41 -15.36 -24.96
N HIS A 631 0.22 -15.61 -24.42
CA HIS A 631 -1.01 -14.88 -24.70
C HIS A 631 -1.19 -13.78 -23.69
N PHE A 632 -1.69 -12.63 -24.13
CA PHE A 632 -1.98 -11.51 -23.25
C PHE A 632 -3.25 -10.78 -23.65
N VAL A 633 -3.90 -10.19 -22.66
CA VAL A 633 -4.98 -9.22 -22.82
C VAL A 633 -4.65 -7.96 -22.03
N LEU A 634 -5.01 -6.79 -22.57
CA LEU A 634 -4.96 -5.51 -21.87
C LEU A 634 -6.35 -4.91 -21.92
N ALA A 635 -6.97 -4.75 -20.76
CA ALA A 635 -8.28 -4.13 -20.62
C ALA A 635 -8.17 -2.61 -20.62
N TYR A 636 -9.12 -1.93 -21.30
CA TYR A 636 -9.19 -0.47 -21.35
C TYR A 636 -10.62 0.03 -21.18
N ASP A 637 -10.77 1.25 -20.66
CA ASP A 637 -12.04 1.97 -20.60
C ASP A 637 -12.17 2.88 -21.84
N GLU A 638 -13.35 2.95 -22.45
CA GLU A 638 -13.65 3.89 -23.53
C GLU A 638 -13.63 5.35 -23.08
N LYS A 639 -13.75 5.58 -21.77
CA LYS A 639 -13.70 6.92 -21.23
C LYS A 639 -12.37 7.59 -21.57
N ASP A 640 -12.47 8.76 -22.16
CA ASP A 640 -11.32 9.55 -22.62
C ASP A 640 -10.54 8.93 -23.81
N LEU A 641 -10.95 7.76 -24.36
CA LEU A 641 -10.38 7.19 -25.60
C LEU A 641 -10.74 8.08 -26.80
N VAL A 642 -9.74 8.47 -27.58
CA VAL A 642 -9.92 9.37 -28.74
C VAL A 642 -9.48 8.75 -30.07
N ASP A 643 -8.53 7.80 -30.05
CA ASP A 643 -8.04 7.12 -31.26
C ASP A 643 -7.44 5.76 -30.91
N TYR A 644 -7.49 4.83 -31.86
CA TYR A 644 -6.91 3.50 -31.74
C TYR A 644 -6.62 2.88 -33.10
N GLY A 645 -5.76 1.88 -33.16
CA GLY A 645 -5.50 1.10 -34.33
C GLY A 645 -4.34 0.13 -34.19
N VAL A 646 -4.03 -0.59 -35.24
CA VAL A 646 -2.88 -1.48 -35.32
C VAL A 646 -1.84 -0.98 -36.31
N PHE A 647 -0.61 -1.45 -36.20
CA PHE A 647 0.48 -1.05 -37.09
C PHE A 647 1.38 -2.21 -37.50
N GLU A 648 2.05 -2.04 -38.65
CA GLU A 648 3.11 -2.90 -39.17
C GLU A 648 4.30 -2.01 -39.50
N GLY A 649 5.42 -2.16 -38.82
CA GLY A 649 6.55 -1.22 -38.91
C GLY A 649 6.07 0.21 -38.62
N ASP A 650 6.43 1.18 -39.46
CA ASP A 650 5.98 2.57 -39.31
C ASP A 650 4.59 2.84 -39.94
N ARG A 651 3.97 1.83 -40.56
CA ARG A 651 2.70 1.94 -41.24
C ARG A 651 1.54 1.80 -40.25
N LYS A 652 0.85 2.90 -39.96
CA LYS A 652 -0.43 2.90 -39.26
C LYS A 652 -1.53 2.31 -40.13
N MET A 653 -2.29 1.41 -39.57
CA MET A 653 -3.57 0.95 -40.11
C MET A 653 -4.69 1.58 -39.29
N VAL A 654 -5.01 2.83 -39.59
CA VAL A 654 -6.02 3.61 -38.87
C VAL A 654 -7.35 2.86 -38.86
N ARG A 655 -7.89 2.62 -37.65
CA ARG A 655 -9.08 1.80 -37.39
C ARG A 655 -8.95 0.33 -37.87
N GLY A 656 -7.73 -0.12 -38.15
CA GLY A 656 -7.44 -1.54 -38.28
C GLY A 656 -7.60 -2.20 -36.93
N LEU A 657 -8.22 -3.39 -36.89
CA LEU A 657 -8.50 -4.09 -35.65
C LEU A 657 -7.51 -5.21 -35.36
N LYS A 658 -6.77 -5.71 -36.33
CA LYS A 658 -5.82 -6.81 -36.18
C LYS A 658 -4.68 -6.83 -37.20
N VAL A 659 -3.56 -7.40 -36.83
CA VAL A 659 -2.40 -7.69 -37.65
C VAL A 659 -1.66 -8.94 -37.17
N GLN A 660 -1.06 -9.73 -38.05
CA GLN A 660 -0.32 -10.94 -37.69
C GLN A 660 0.75 -11.29 -38.73
N GLY A 661 1.68 -12.14 -38.32
CA GLY A 661 2.66 -12.77 -39.21
C GLY A 661 3.63 -11.80 -39.87
N LYS A 662 3.89 -10.68 -39.23
CA LYS A 662 4.80 -9.63 -39.68
C LYS A 662 5.73 -9.20 -38.55
N PRO A 663 6.95 -8.76 -38.85
CA PRO A 663 7.82 -8.17 -37.90
C PRO A 663 7.31 -6.77 -37.48
N ARG A 664 7.65 -6.38 -36.24
CA ARG A 664 7.38 -5.05 -35.68
C ARG A 664 5.91 -4.63 -35.75
N ILE A 665 5.01 -5.53 -35.40
CA ILE A 665 3.59 -5.26 -35.29
C ILE A 665 3.21 -4.74 -33.88
N GLY A 666 2.08 -4.06 -33.80
CA GLY A 666 1.52 -3.64 -32.52
C GLY A 666 0.17 -2.97 -32.67
N ALA A 667 -0.36 -2.55 -31.53
CA ALA A 667 -1.55 -1.73 -31.42
C ALA A 667 -1.23 -0.42 -30.68
N TRP A 668 -2.04 0.61 -30.91
CA TRP A 668 -2.04 1.80 -30.08
C TRP A 668 -3.45 2.16 -29.63
N LEU A 669 -3.53 2.72 -28.43
CA LEU A 669 -4.70 3.37 -27.87
C LEU A 669 -4.29 4.79 -27.50
N THR A 670 -5.13 5.79 -27.77
CA THR A 670 -4.87 7.19 -27.46
C THR A 670 -5.98 7.74 -26.58
N PHE A 671 -5.62 8.33 -25.46
CA PHE A 671 -6.53 8.88 -24.46
C PHE A 671 -6.28 10.36 -24.21
N ARG A 672 -7.27 11.07 -23.66
CA ARG A 672 -7.13 12.44 -23.15
C ARG A 672 -6.60 12.40 -21.73
N GLY A 673 -5.32 12.68 -21.54
CA GLY A 673 -4.72 12.85 -20.23
C GLY A 673 -5.00 14.24 -19.65
N ARG A 674 -5.15 14.30 -18.32
CA ARG A 674 -5.28 15.54 -17.56
C ARG A 674 -4.19 15.61 -16.51
N SER A 675 -3.60 16.79 -16.33
CA SER A 675 -2.54 17.02 -15.35
C SER A 675 -2.93 16.51 -13.95
N GLY A 676 -2.06 15.68 -13.38
CA GLY A 676 -2.22 15.11 -12.04
C GLY A 676 -3.30 14.03 -11.90
N LYS A 677 -4.02 13.68 -12.98
CA LYS A 677 -5.05 12.64 -12.94
C LYS A 677 -4.54 11.31 -13.46
N ALA A 678 -4.44 10.33 -12.60
CA ALA A 678 -3.99 8.98 -12.94
C ALA A 678 -4.96 8.28 -13.90
N MET A 679 -4.40 7.47 -14.80
CA MET A 679 -5.07 6.55 -15.72
C MET A 679 -4.52 5.16 -15.47
N GLU A 680 -5.37 4.13 -15.43
CA GLU A 680 -4.99 2.77 -15.04
C GLU A 680 -5.45 1.76 -16.09
N TRP A 681 -4.59 0.78 -16.38
CA TRP A 681 -4.88 -0.34 -17.29
C TRP A 681 -4.41 -1.64 -16.67
N MET A 682 -5.20 -2.68 -16.83
CA MET A 682 -4.94 -4.01 -16.31
C MET A 682 -4.63 -4.99 -17.44
N SER A 683 -3.60 -5.81 -17.25
CA SER A 683 -3.25 -6.88 -18.19
C SER A 683 -3.43 -8.25 -17.53
N GLY A 684 -3.83 -9.23 -18.35
CA GLY A 684 -3.86 -10.64 -17.98
C GLY A 684 -3.08 -11.48 -18.97
N THR A 685 -2.46 -12.57 -18.53
CA THR A 685 -1.60 -13.44 -19.33
C THR A 685 -1.97 -14.90 -19.18
N SER A 686 -1.60 -15.71 -20.19
CA SER A 686 -1.75 -17.18 -20.18
C SER A 686 -0.76 -17.80 -21.17
N PHE A 687 -0.32 -19.01 -20.88
CA PHE A 687 0.44 -19.83 -21.84
C PHE A 687 -0.44 -20.75 -22.70
N THR A 688 -1.75 -20.73 -22.50
CA THR A 688 -2.66 -21.68 -23.15
C THR A 688 -3.59 -21.01 -24.18
N SER A 689 -4.25 -19.90 -23.83
CA SER A 689 -5.23 -19.28 -24.74
C SER A 689 -5.56 -17.84 -24.36
N ARG A 690 -6.27 -17.14 -25.31
CA ARG A 690 -6.92 -15.86 -25.06
C ARG A 690 -7.92 -15.94 -23.90
N ASP A 691 -8.79 -16.95 -23.95
CA ASP A 691 -9.88 -17.08 -23.00
C ASP A 691 -9.35 -17.28 -21.57
N ASN A 692 -8.27 -18.05 -21.43
CA ASN A 692 -7.61 -18.22 -20.16
C ASN A 692 -6.87 -16.96 -19.69
N ALA A 693 -6.32 -16.15 -20.59
CA ALA A 693 -5.77 -14.85 -20.22
C ALA A 693 -6.84 -13.90 -19.66
N VAL A 694 -8.05 -13.93 -20.23
CA VAL A 694 -9.22 -13.20 -19.71
C VAL A 694 -9.70 -13.78 -18.38
N GLU A 695 -9.74 -15.12 -18.26
CA GLU A 695 -10.13 -15.79 -17.02
C GLU A 695 -9.16 -15.50 -15.90
N ASN A 696 -7.85 -15.55 -16.15
CA ASN A 696 -6.81 -15.19 -15.19
C ASN A 696 -6.96 -13.75 -14.71
N LEU A 697 -7.17 -12.79 -15.65
CA LEU A 697 -7.43 -11.39 -15.33
C LEU A 697 -8.63 -11.24 -14.40
N ASN A 698 -9.75 -11.87 -14.76
CA ASN A 698 -10.99 -11.76 -14.00
C ASN A 698 -10.90 -12.46 -12.64
N ALA A 699 -10.28 -13.63 -12.58
CA ALA A 699 -10.18 -14.43 -11.36
C ALA A 699 -9.31 -13.72 -10.31
N GLU A 700 -8.13 -13.23 -10.67
CA GLU A 700 -7.27 -12.50 -9.74
C GLU A 700 -7.89 -11.18 -9.32
N ASN A 701 -8.54 -10.44 -10.23
CA ASN A 701 -9.26 -9.23 -9.90
C ASN A 701 -10.45 -9.48 -8.97
N TYR A 702 -11.25 -10.53 -9.24
CA TYR A 702 -12.44 -10.86 -8.45
C TYR A 702 -12.10 -11.42 -7.05
N MET A 703 -11.07 -12.27 -6.94
CA MET A 703 -10.62 -12.82 -5.65
C MET A 703 -10.36 -11.72 -4.61
N TYR A 704 -10.01 -10.55 -5.07
CA TYR A 704 -9.61 -9.43 -4.24
C TYR A 704 -10.64 -8.28 -4.21
N GLY A 705 -11.86 -8.51 -4.72
CA GLY A 705 -12.98 -7.58 -4.57
C GLY A 705 -13.05 -6.43 -5.58
N GLY A 706 -12.43 -6.58 -6.75
CA GLY A 706 -12.35 -5.53 -7.77
C GLY A 706 -11.23 -4.55 -7.45
N LEU A 707 -10.00 -4.92 -7.79
CA LEU A 707 -8.81 -4.17 -7.45
C LEU A 707 -8.68 -2.88 -8.27
N ASP A 708 -8.29 -1.81 -7.61
CA ASP A 708 -7.56 -0.70 -8.21
C ASP A 708 -6.04 -0.97 -8.11
N PHE A 709 -5.25 -0.07 -8.68
CA PHE A 709 -3.79 -0.17 -8.65
C PHE A 709 -3.23 -0.30 -7.22
N ASN A 710 -3.72 0.52 -6.28
CA ASN A 710 -3.21 0.55 -4.92
C ASN A 710 -3.51 -0.76 -4.18
N SER A 711 -4.73 -1.26 -4.32
CA SER A 711 -5.15 -2.53 -3.72
C SER A 711 -4.33 -3.70 -4.25
N MET A 712 -4.05 -3.76 -5.57
CA MET A 712 -3.18 -4.80 -6.13
C MET A 712 -1.74 -4.68 -5.61
N MET A 713 -1.19 -3.47 -5.55
CA MET A 713 0.15 -3.21 -5.03
C MET A 713 0.31 -3.71 -3.58
N GLU A 714 -0.67 -3.43 -2.73
CA GLU A 714 -0.68 -3.89 -1.34
C GLU A 714 -0.84 -5.41 -1.23
N TYR A 715 -1.65 -5.99 -2.10
CA TYR A 715 -1.77 -7.45 -2.18
C TYR A 715 -0.45 -8.12 -2.56
N ALA A 716 0.23 -7.61 -3.58
CA ALA A 716 1.55 -8.08 -3.99
C ALA A 716 2.57 -7.93 -2.85
N ALA A 717 2.54 -6.80 -2.13
CA ALA A 717 3.36 -6.58 -0.95
C ALA A 717 3.05 -7.60 0.16
N GLY A 718 1.78 -7.90 0.42
CA GLY A 718 1.35 -8.92 1.38
C GLY A 718 1.89 -10.31 1.07
N ILE A 719 1.80 -10.75 -0.19
CA ILE A 719 2.35 -12.05 -0.64
C ILE A 719 3.87 -12.11 -0.42
N TRP A 720 4.59 -11.02 -0.65
CA TRP A 720 6.03 -10.94 -0.36
C TRP A 720 6.32 -10.96 1.13
N CYS A 721 5.53 -10.25 1.94
CA CYS A 721 5.66 -10.28 3.41
C CYS A 721 5.46 -11.71 3.95
N ASP A 722 4.47 -12.44 3.46
CA ASP A 722 4.25 -13.86 3.81
C ASP A 722 5.45 -14.74 3.41
N ARG A 723 6.06 -14.49 2.25
CA ARG A 723 7.27 -15.20 1.83
C ARG A 723 8.44 -14.89 2.75
N PHE A 724 8.66 -13.64 3.13
CA PHE A 724 9.74 -13.23 4.01
C PHE A 724 9.55 -13.75 5.43
N HIS A 725 8.29 -13.81 5.89
CA HIS A 725 7.95 -14.38 7.19
C HIS A 725 8.30 -15.88 7.35
N THR A 726 8.53 -16.59 6.25
CA THR A 726 8.98 -18.00 6.35
C THR A 726 10.36 -18.13 7.01
N ILE A 727 11.17 -17.08 7.02
CA ILE A 727 12.47 -17.01 7.71
C ILE A 727 12.64 -15.58 8.27
N ASP A 728 12.47 -15.43 9.59
CA ASP A 728 12.78 -14.20 10.28
C ASP A 728 14.27 -14.09 10.60
N VAL A 729 14.88 -12.97 10.18
CA VAL A 729 16.29 -12.69 10.42
C VAL A 729 16.42 -11.42 11.25
N GLU A 730 17.04 -11.54 12.42
CA GLU A 730 17.34 -10.42 13.29
C GLU A 730 18.86 -10.19 13.36
N SER A 731 19.31 -8.98 13.07
CA SER A 731 20.70 -8.56 13.20
C SER A 731 20.81 -7.06 13.41
N LYS A 732 21.85 -6.64 14.13
CA LYS A 732 22.23 -5.22 14.22
C LYS A 732 22.81 -4.67 12.92
N ASP A 733 23.29 -5.54 12.05
CA ASP A 733 23.81 -5.20 10.72
C ASP A 733 22.67 -5.22 9.71
N VAL A 734 22.01 -4.08 9.54
CA VAL A 734 20.87 -3.90 8.62
C VAL A 734 21.26 -4.23 7.18
N ALA A 735 22.49 -3.96 6.75
CA ALA A 735 22.93 -4.26 5.40
C ALA A 735 22.93 -5.76 5.11
N LYS A 736 23.33 -6.60 6.08
CA LYS A 736 23.24 -8.07 5.95
C LYS A 736 21.82 -8.57 5.95
N VAL A 737 20.92 -7.98 6.75
CA VAL A 737 19.49 -8.32 6.71
C VAL A 737 18.92 -8.01 5.32
N ASN A 738 19.19 -6.83 4.77
CA ASN A 738 18.75 -6.46 3.42
C ASN A 738 19.35 -7.37 2.34
N GLN A 739 20.62 -7.78 2.49
CA GLN A 739 21.27 -8.73 1.59
C GLN A 739 20.58 -10.11 1.63
N PHE A 740 20.20 -10.59 2.83
CA PHE A 740 19.52 -11.85 3.00
C PHE A 740 18.15 -11.84 2.28
N TYR A 741 17.30 -10.85 2.57
CA TYR A 741 15.98 -10.76 1.93
C TYR A 741 16.09 -10.44 0.43
N GLY A 742 17.10 -9.70 0.01
CA GLY A 742 17.41 -9.51 -1.41
C GLY A 742 17.82 -10.79 -2.12
N ALA A 743 18.51 -11.73 -1.43
CA ALA A 743 18.82 -13.05 -1.96
C ALA A 743 17.55 -13.93 -2.03
N LEU A 744 16.70 -13.87 -0.99
CA LEU A 744 15.41 -14.60 -0.98
C LEU A 744 14.46 -14.09 -2.08
N TYR A 745 14.44 -12.78 -2.35
CA TYR A 745 13.73 -12.21 -3.49
C TYR A 745 14.18 -12.84 -4.80
N ARG A 746 15.48 -12.86 -5.08
CA ARG A 746 16.03 -13.44 -6.34
C ARG A 746 15.86 -14.95 -6.43
N ALA A 747 15.97 -15.67 -5.32
CA ALA A 747 15.66 -17.11 -5.27
C ALA A 747 14.18 -17.40 -5.56
N SER A 748 13.28 -16.42 -5.39
CA SER A 748 11.84 -16.61 -5.63
C SER A 748 11.39 -16.35 -7.07
N PHE A 749 12.29 -16.26 -8.04
CA PHE A 749 11.94 -16.09 -9.45
C PHE A 749 11.61 -17.44 -10.12
N LEU A 750 12.44 -18.44 -9.92
CA LEU A 750 12.36 -19.72 -10.60
C LEU A 750 12.35 -20.90 -9.58
N PRO A 751 11.77 -22.04 -9.93
CA PRO A 751 10.85 -22.25 -11.07
C PRO A 751 9.61 -21.38 -10.96
N HIS A 752 9.07 -20.93 -12.09
CA HIS A 752 7.85 -20.12 -12.13
C HIS A 752 6.61 -20.92 -12.52
N GLU A 753 5.44 -20.41 -12.20
CA GLU A 753 4.16 -21.03 -12.54
C GLU A 753 3.90 -21.00 -14.05
N MET A 754 3.35 -22.09 -14.59
CA MET A 754 2.99 -22.24 -16.01
C MET A 754 1.52 -22.60 -16.20
N SER A 755 0.78 -22.82 -15.15
CA SER A 755 -0.64 -23.13 -15.20
C SER A 755 -1.48 -21.86 -15.06
N ASP A 756 -2.65 -21.87 -15.70
CA ASP A 756 -3.68 -20.84 -15.52
C ASP A 756 -4.48 -21.06 -14.21
N VAL A 757 -5.29 -20.09 -13.79
CA VAL A 757 -6.08 -20.17 -12.54
C VAL A 757 -7.09 -21.32 -12.53
N ASN A 758 -7.51 -21.80 -13.70
CA ASN A 758 -8.35 -22.98 -13.84
C ASN A 758 -7.56 -24.30 -13.86
N GLY A 759 -6.21 -24.23 -13.79
CA GLY A 759 -5.30 -25.38 -13.81
C GLY A 759 -4.89 -25.85 -15.20
N ASP A 760 -5.31 -25.21 -16.28
CA ASP A 760 -4.86 -25.49 -17.63
C ASP A 760 -3.38 -25.15 -17.80
N TYR A 761 -2.66 -25.91 -18.61
CA TYR A 761 -1.23 -25.67 -18.85
C TYR A 761 -0.79 -26.23 -20.21
N PRO A 762 0.32 -25.77 -20.77
CA PRO A 762 0.90 -26.37 -21.99
C PRO A 762 1.61 -27.68 -21.63
N GLU A 763 1.25 -28.79 -22.31
CA GLU A 763 1.89 -30.09 -22.16
C GLU A 763 3.39 -29.99 -22.44
N PHE A 764 4.17 -30.64 -21.62
CA PHE A 764 5.62 -30.61 -21.76
C PHE A 764 6.10 -31.14 -23.12
N SER A 765 6.97 -30.41 -23.78
CA SER A 765 7.60 -30.75 -25.06
C SER A 765 6.68 -30.67 -26.31
N THR A 766 5.36 -30.69 -26.18
CA THR A 766 4.42 -30.52 -27.30
C THR A 766 3.74 -29.16 -27.33
N GLY A 767 3.53 -28.56 -26.16
CA GLY A 767 2.79 -27.31 -26.01
C GLY A 767 1.26 -27.48 -26.16
N THR A 768 0.77 -28.68 -26.36
CA THR A 768 -0.69 -28.94 -26.45
C THR A 768 -1.35 -28.57 -25.12
N VAL A 769 -2.45 -27.85 -25.15
CA VAL A 769 -3.17 -27.46 -23.95
C VAL A 769 -3.71 -28.70 -23.23
N LYS A 770 -3.39 -28.82 -21.94
CA LYS A 770 -3.95 -29.82 -21.04
C LYS A 770 -4.93 -29.12 -20.10
N MET A 771 -6.15 -29.67 -20.07
CA MET A 771 -7.20 -29.20 -19.18
C MET A 771 -6.88 -29.54 -17.73
N GLY A 772 -6.91 -28.52 -16.88
CA GLY A 772 -6.78 -28.70 -15.44
C GLY A 772 -8.01 -29.37 -14.82
N ASN A 773 -7.83 -29.96 -13.64
CA ASN A 773 -8.93 -30.53 -12.86
C ASN A 773 -9.48 -29.54 -11.84
N ALA A 774 -9.49 -28.25 -12.14
CA ALA A 774 -10.09 -27.23 -11.29
C ALA A 774 -11.60 -27.43 -11.26
N THR A 775 -12.12 -27.95 -10.15
CA THR A 775 -13.56 -27.95 -9.90
C THR A 775 -13.98 -26.55 -9.52
N LEU A 776 -14.48 -25.79 -10.48
CA LEU A 776 -15.25 -24.58 -10.19
C LEU A 776 -16.41 -24.97 -9.29
N SER A 777 -16.51 -24.38 -8.11
CA SER A 777 -17.63 -24.61 -7.22
C SER A 777 -18.92 -24.31 -7.98
N SER A 778 -19.90 -25.20 -7.86
CA SER A 778 -21.21 -25.12 -8.50
C SER A 778 -22.03 -23.87 -8.12
N LYS A 779 -21.45 -22.91 -7.42
CA LYS A 779 -22.05 -21.63 -7.00
C LYS A 779 -21.40 -20.39 -7.63
N GLY A 780 -20.51 -20.55 -8.61
CA GLY A 780 -19.93 -19.40 -9.32
C GLY A 780 -19.00 -18.51 -8.48
N TYR A 781 -18.59 -18.96 -7.30
CA TYR A 781 -17.54 -18.31 -6.52
C TYR A 781 -16.22 -18.98 -6.80
N ALA A 782 -15.22 -18.20 -7.18
CA ALA A 782 -13.85 -18.71 -7.27
C ALA A 782 -13.48 -19.35 -5.94
N VAL A 783 -13.19 -20.64 -5.97
CA VAL A 783 -12.51 -21.30 -4.84
C VAL A 783 -11.13 -20.63 -4.78
N PRO A 784 -10.60 -20.32 -3.58
CA PRO A 784 -9.27 -19.74 -3.48
C PRO A 784 -8.29 -20.48 -4.38
N ALA A 785 -7.47 -19.74 -5.10
CA ALA A 785 -6.63 -20.14 -6.24
C ALA A 785 -5.66 -21.31 -6.05
N TYR A 786 -5.83 -22.13 -5.04
CA TYR A 786 -4.93 -23.23 -4.68
C TYR A 786 -5.62 -24.58 -4.53
N SER A 787 -6.79 -24.77 -5.14
CA SER A 787 -7.45 -26.08 -5.15
C SER A 787 -6.96 -27.01 -6.28
N TYR A 788 -6.21 -26.47 -7.25
CA TYR A 788 -5.56 -27.25 -8.31
C TYR A 788 -4.06 -27.41 -8.06
N LEU A 789 -3.48 -28.44 -8.65
CA LEU A 789 -2.04 -28.68 -8.58
C LEU A 789 -1.35 -27.77 -9.61
N ARG A 790 -0.62 -26.76 -9.15
CA ARG A 790 0.11 -25.85 -10.01
C ARG A 790 1.21 -26.59 -10.77
N LYS A 791 1.37 -26.26 -12.04
CA LYS A 791 2.50 -26.71 -12.84
C LYS A 791 3.57 -25.63 -12.87
N PHE A 792 4.79 -26.04 -12.55
CA PHE A 792 5.99 -25.21 -12.62
C PHE A 792 6.85 -25.58 -13.82
N GLY A 793 7.54 -24.58 -14.36
CA GLY A 793 8.49 -24.70 -15.48
C GLY A 793 9.79 -23.98 -15.21
N ASP A 794 10.68 -24.05 -16.20
CA ASP A 794 11.98 -23.37 -16.20
C ASP A 794 12.86 -23.74 -15.00
N PHE A 795 13.00 -25.06 -14.79
CA PHE A 795 13.91 -25.61 -13.80
C PHE A 795 15.35 -25.53 -14.29
N SER A 796 16.08 -24.53 -13.84
CA SER A 796 17.54 -24.44 -14.02
C SER A 796 18.25 -25.48 -13.14
N MET A 797 17.99 -26.78 -13.40
CA MET A 797 18.27 -27.87 -12.46
C MET A 797 19.71 -27.91 -11.95
N TRP A 798 20.69 -27.63 -12.81
CA TRP A 798 22.10 -27.64 -12.44
C TRP A 798 22.44 -26.57 -11.40
N ASP A 799 21.72 -25.46 -11.44
CA ASP A 799 21.92 -24.32 -10.55
C ASP A 799 21.16 -24.50 -9.24
N ILE A 800 19.89 -24.91 -9.31
CA ILE A 800 18.94 -24.83 -8.18
C ILE A 800 18.88 -26.11 -7.30
N TYR A 801 19.31 -27.28 -7.80
CA TYR A 801 19.16 -28.55 -7.06
C TYR A 801 19.98 -28.60 -5.77
N ARG A 802 21.08 -27.86 -5.67
CA ARG A 802 22.00 -27.92 -4.53
C ARG A 802 21.50 -27.19 -3.30
N ALA A 803 20.84 -26.05 -3.48
CA ALA A 803 20.47 -25.19 -2.38
C ALA A 803 19.01 -24.70 -2.47
N GLU A 804 18.57 -24.18 -3.60
CA GLU A 804 17.26 -23.54 -3.74
C GLU A 804 16.09 -24.52 -3.60
N LEU A 805 16.08 -25.65 -4.32
CA LEU A 805 15.05 -26.66 -4.15
C LEU A 805 15.05 -27.28 -2.73
N PRO A 806 16.22 -27.62 -2.13
CA PRO A 806 16.31 -27.94 -0.71
C PRO A 806 15.76 -26.89 0.24
N LEU A 807 16.00 -25.59 -0.03
CA LEU A 807 15.43 -24.49 0.75
C LEU A 807 13.89 -24.47 0.65
N TYR A 808 13.33 -24.61 -0.53
CA TYR A 808 11.88 -24.66 -0.72
C TYR A 808 11.22 -25.83 0.02
N SER A 809 11.90 -26.97 0.14
CA SER A 809 11.40 -28.09 0.95
C SER A 809 11.27 -27.74 2.43
N LEU A 810 12.03 -26.74 2.93
CA LEU A 810 11.98 -26.27 4.31
C LEU A 810 10.96 -25.15 4.51
N ILE A 811 10.97 -24.13 3.64
CA ILE A 811 10.19 -22.90 3.84
C ILE A 811 8.81 -22.93 3.18
N THR A 812 8.64 -23.71 2.11
CA THR A 812 7.37 -23.84 1.36
C THR A 812 7.11 -25.29 0.96
N PRO A 813 6.94 -26.21 1.92
CA PRO A 813 6.88 -27.66 1.64
C PRO A 813 5.75 -28.07 0.70
N LYS A 814 4.59 -27.38 0.74
CA LYS A 814 3.48 -27.63 -0.20
C LYS A 814 3.89 -27.30 -1.63
N MET A 815 4.45 -26.12 -1.87
CA MET A 815 4.91 -25.69 -3.19
C MET A 815 6.08 -26.54 -3.69
N SER A 816 7.00 -26.94 -2.80
CA SER A 816 8.07 -27.88 -3.15
C SER A 816 7.52 -29.19 -3.71
N GLY A 817 6.46 -29.75 -3.12
CA GLY A 817 5.79 -30.93 -3.65
C GLY A 817 5.12 -30.72 -5.00
N GLU A 818 4.53 -29.55 -5.25
CA GLU A 818 3.97 -29.16 -6.56
C GLU A 818 5.09 -29.06 -7.62
N MET A 819 6.26 -28.52 -7.26
CA MET A 819 7.44 -28.49 -8.13
C MET A 819 7.94 -29.91 -8.44
N MET A 820 8.00 -30.79 -7.45
CA MET A 820 8.36 -32.19 -7.64
C MET A 820 7.34 -32.90 -8.53
N GLN A 821 6.06 -32.67 -8.33
CA GLN A 821 5.00 -33.24 -9.19
C GLN A 821 5.13 -32.72 -10.64
N SER A 822 5.55 -31.46 -10.83
CA SER A 822 5.78 -30.92 -12.16
C SER A 822 6.90 -31.67 -12.91
N LEU A 823 7.99 -32.02 -12.23
CA LEU A 823 9.04 -32.87 -12.80
C LEU A 823 8.53 -34.29 -13.16
N VAL A 824 7.70 -34.85 -12.31
CA VAL A 824 7.04 -36.17 -12.57
C VAL A 824 6.09 -36.04 -13.77
N GLN A 825 5.36 -34.93 -13.88
CA GLN A 825 4.45 -34.69 -15.01
C GLN A 825 5.23 -34.56 -16.34
N MET A 826 6.38 -33.88 -16.32
CA MET A 826 7.28 -33.78 -17.49
C MET A 826 7.77 -35.17 -17.93
N TYR A 827 8.07 -36.07 -16.99
CA TYR A 827 8.37 -37.46 -17.27
C TYR A 827 7.19 -38.19 -17.94
N LYS A 828 5.99 -38.04 -17.38
CA LYS A 828 4.79 -38.71 -17.91
C LYS A 828 4.44 -38.26 -19.33
N GLU A 829 4.62 -36.97 -19.61
CA GLU A 829 4.30 -36.38 -20.91
C GLU A 829 5.41 -36.60 -21.96
N GLY A 830 6.64 -36.41 -21.56
CA GLY A 830 7.79 -36.52 -22.49
C GLY A 830 8.46 -37.87 -22.56
N GLY A 831 8.18 -38.77 -21.61
CA GLY A 831 8.75 -40.16 -21.56
C GLY A 831 10.12 -40.26 -20.88
N TRP A 832 10.72 -39.13 -20.46
CA TRP A 832 12.02 -39.12 -19.78
C TRP A 832 12.01 -38.10 -18.65
N MET A 833 12.68 -38.43 -17.53
CA MET A 833 12.92 -37.41 -16.50
C MET A 833 13.80 -36.31 -17.07
N PRO A 834 13.41 -35.00 -16.92
CA PRO A 834 14.15 -33.92 -17.55
C PRO A 834 15.52 -33.68 -16.88
N ILE A 835 16.50 -33.23 -17.68
CA ILE A 835 17.83 -32.87 -17.17
C ILE A 835 17.87 -31.39 -16.83
N PHE A 836 17.44 -30.55 -17.72
CA PHE A 836 17.38 -29.10 -17.58
C PHE A 836 16.19 -28.58 -18.41
N PRO A 837 14.97 -28.69 -17.88
CA PRO A 837 13.78 -28.31 -18.64
C PRO A 837 13.59 -26.80 -18.65
N CYS A 838 13.59 -26.19 -19.83
CA CYS A 838 13.31 -24.78 -20.04
C CYS A 838 12.45 -24.61 -21.29
N TRP A 839 11.69 -23.49 -21.37
CA TRP A 839 10.73 -23.25 -22.45
C TRP A 839 9.81 -24.43 -22.66
N ASN A 840 9.33 -25.02 -21.56
CA ASN A 840 8.48 -26.20 -21.55
C ASN A 840 8.99 -27.37 -22.42
N SER A 841 10.30 -27.52 -22.55
CA SER A 841 10.93 -28.48 -23.43
C SER A 841 12.18 -29.13 -22.83
N TYR A 842 12.57 -30.27 -23.37
CA TYR A 842 13.89 -30.85 -23.13
C TYR A 842 14.98 -29.99 -23.75
N THR A 843 16.07 -29.78 -23.04
CA THR A 843 17.20 -29.00 -23.57
C THR A 843 18.48 -29.80 -23.69
N ALA A 844 18.66 -30.84 -22.90
CA ALA A 844 19.91 -31.57 -22.65
C ALA A 844 21.12 -30.66 -22.32
N ALA A 845 20.83 -29.44 -21.90
CA ALA A 845 21.82 -28.50 -21.40
C ALA A 845 22.24 -28.92 -19.98
N MET A 846 23.44 -28.60 -19.60
CA MET A 846 24.06 -28.92 -18.30
C MET A 846 24.16 -30.43 -17.99
N ILE A 847 25.26 -30.85 -17.42
CA ILE A 847 25.53 -32.25 -17.12
C ILE A 847 24.95 -32.64 -15.76
N GLY A 848 24.27 -33.76 -15.69
CA GLY A 848 23.78 -34.36 -14.44
C GLY A 848 22.33 -34.82 -14.52
N ASP A 849 21.94 -35.67 -13.55
CA ASP A 849 20.56 -36.12 -13.34
C ASP A 849 19.98 -35.49 -12.07
N HIS A 850 19.91 -34.15 -12.11
CA HIS A 850 19.58 -33.34 -10.93
C HIS A 850 18.10 -33.47 -10.53
N ALA A 851 17.21 -33.77 -11.46
CA ALA A 851 15.81 -34.09 -11.14
C ALA A 851 15.69 -35.25 -10.19
N SER A 852 16.48 -36.30 -10.43
CA SER A 852 16.52 -37.46 -9.52
C SER A 852 17.02 -37.07 -8.11
N ALA A 853 18.04 -36.24 -8.03
CA ALA A 853 18.56 -35.74 -6.76
C ALA A 853 17.51 -34.92 -6.01
N ALA A 854 16.83 -33.97 -6.69
CA ALA A 854 15.81 -33.14 -6.11
C ALA A 854 14.59 -33.91 -5.61
N LEU A 855 14.10 -34.89 -6.40
CA LEU A 855 12.98 -35.76 -6.03
C LEU A 855 13.32 -36.62 -4.80
N ALA A 856 14.54 -37.21 -4.76
CA ALA A 856 15.00 -38.00 -3.62
C ALA A 856 15.14 -37.13 -2.36
N ASP A 857 15.75 -35.97 -2.47
CA ASP A 857 15.91 -35.02 -1.34
C ASP A 857 14.55 -34.60 -0.76
N ALA A 858 13.60 -34.17 -1.61
CA ALA A 858 12.25 -33.80 -1.19
C ALA A 858 11.56 -35.00 -0.47
N TYR A 859 11.67 -36.22 -1.02
CA TYR A 859 11.08 -37.42 -0.42
C TYR A 859 11.65 -37.70 0.96
N VAL A 860 12.99 -37.68 1.15
CA VAL A 860 13.62 -37.93 2.46
C VAL A 860 13.26 -36.86 3.49
N LYS A 861 13.03 -35.61 3.06
CA LYS A 861 12.57 -34.48 3.90
C LYS A 861 11.07 -34.55 4.26
N GLY A 862 10.35 -35.58 3.80
CA GLY A 862 8.95 -35.79 4.18
C GLY A 862 7.93 -35.17 3.23
N ILE A 863 8.34 -34.59 2.10
CA ILE A 863 7.41 -34.09 1.07
C ILE A 863 6.71 -35.29 0.43
N ARG A 864 5.37 -35.33 0.40
CA ARG A 864 4.54 -36.42 -0.06
C ARG A 864 3.45 -36.07 -1.05
N ASN A 865 3.26 -34.77 -1.35
CA ASN A 865 2.25 -34.30 -2.29
C ASN A 865 2.74 -34.39 -3.76
N PHE A 866 3.44 -35.46 -4.12
CA PHE A 866 3.81 -35.84 -5.49
C PHE A 866 3.81 -37.35 -5.67
N ASP A 867 3.67 -37.80 -6.91
CA ASP A 867 3.66 -39.24 -7.25
C ASP A 867 5.07 -39.86 -7.18
N ALA A 868 5.47 -40.27 -5.99
CA ALA A 868 6.80 -40.81 -5.73
C ALA A 868 7.06 -42.11 -6.49
N ALA A 869 6.02 -42.93 -6.77
CA ALA A 869 6.16 -44.17 -7.53
C ALA A 869 6.53 -43.86 -8.99
N LYS A 870 5.84 -42.91 -9.62
CA LYS A 870 6.17 -42.47 -10.98
C LYS A 870 7.51 -41.73 -11.03
N ALA A 871 7.84 -40.95 -10.00
CA ALA A 871 9.17 -40.38 -9.87
C ALA A 871 10.27 -41.43 -9.94
N TYR A 872 10.14 -42.49 -9.13
CA TYR A 872 11.10 -43.61 -9.08
C TYR A 872 11.20 -44.36 -10.42
N GLU A 873 10.06 -44.57 -11.09
CA GLU A 873 10.03 -45.18 -12.44
C GLU A 873 10.84 -44.35 -13.45
N GLY A 874 10.64 -43.02 -13.49
CA GLY A 874 11.38 -42.12 -14.35
C GLY A 874 12.88 -42.07 -14.04
N MET A 875 13.23 -42.02 -12.74
CA MET A 875 14.63 -42.10 -12.29
C MET A 875 15.33 -43.40 -12.74
N ARG A 876 14.65 -44.54 -12.60
CA ARG A 876 15.17 -45.81 -13.10
C ARG A 876 15.34 -45.85 -14.60
N LEU A 877 14.36 -45.29 -15.34
CA LEU A 877 14.46 -45.17 -16.80
C LEU A 877 15.71 -44.37 -17.20
N ASN A 878 15.92 -43.23 -16.59
CA ASN A 878 17.10 -42.43 -16.86
C ASN A 878 18.41 -43.16 -16.50
N ALA A 879 18.44 -43.90 -15.43
CA ALA A 879 19.66 -44.63 -14.97
C ALA A 879 20.02 -45.83 -15.85
N PHE A 880 19.02 -46.61 -16.30
CA PHE A 880 19.26 -47.95 -16.90
C PHE A 880 18.91 -48.04 -18.38
N SER A 881 18.25 -47.02 -18.97
CA SER A 881 17.86 -47.04 -20.36
C SER A 881 18.64 -46.04 -21.21
N THR A 882 18.57 -46.21 -22.50
CA THR A 882 19.18 -45.27 -23.50
C THR A 882 18.06 -44.85 -24.44
N PRO A 883 18.04 -43.61 -24.89
CA PRO A 883 17.11 -43.17 -25.94
C PRO A 883 17.24 -44.10 -27.15
N TYR A 884 16.12 -44.68 -27.52
CA TYR A 884 16.13 -45.70 -28.60
C TYR A 884 16.37 -45.08 -29.96
N LEU A 885 15.93 -43.82 -30.17
CA LEU A 885 16.05 -43.10 -31.43
C LEU A 885 17.06 -41.99 -31.31
N ALA A 886 17.91 -41.79 -32.31
CA ALA A 886 18.83 -40.69 -32.44
C ALA A 886 18.09 -39.32 -32.41
N LYS A 887 16.82 -39.29 -32.80
CA LYS A 887 15.95 -38.11 -32.72
C LYS A 887 15.69 -37.71 -31.28
N ASP A 888 15.37 -38.66 -30.42
CA ASP A 888 15.13 -38.35 -28.99
C ASP A 888 16.35 -37.78 -28.30
N TYR A 889 17.50 -38.27 -28.68
CA TYR A 889 18.77 -37.74 -28.17
C TYR A 889 19.03 -36.28 -28.65
N ARG A 890 18.74 -35.96 -29.93
CA ARG A 890 18.86 -34.64 -30.49
C ARG A 890 17.81 -33.66 -29.93
N ASP A 891 16.64 -34.18 -29.54
CA ASP A 891 15.58 -33.39 -28.88
C ASP A 891 15.83 -33.23 -27.37
N GLY A 892 17.01 -33.63 -26.87
CA GLY A 892 17.41 -33.44 -25.48
C GLY A 892 16.86 -34.44 -24.46
N LYS A 893 16.25 -35.51 -24.94
CA LYS A 893 15.73 -36.59 -24.11
C LYS A 893 16.80 -37.58 -23.65
N GLY A 894 16.76 -38.01 -22.40
CA GLY A 894 17.52 -39.19 -21.91
C GLY A 894 18.94 -38.91 -21.43
N ARG A 895 19.75 -39.91 -21.41
CA ARG A 895 20.91 -40.19 -20.56
C ARG A 895 22.26 -39.57 -20.95
N ARG A 896 22.37 -38.58 -21.78
CA ARG A 896 23.71 -38.06 -22.21
C ARG A 896 24.64 -37.78 -21.01
N ALA A 897 24.03 -37.24 -19.93
CA ALA A 897 24.78 -36.89 -18.75
C ALA A 897 25.24 -38.06 -17.89
N ILE A 898 24.48 -39.19 -17.87
CA ILE A 898 24.79 -40.35 -16.97
C ILE A 898 25.84 -41.28 -17.60
N ARG A 899 25.90 -41.38 -18.92
CA ARG A 899 26.90 -42.23 -19.60
C ARG A 899 28.33 -41.74 -19.52
N SER A 900 28.50 -40.49 -19.11
CA SER A 900 29.83 -39.88 -18.96
C SER A 900 30.47 -40.21 -17.59
N TYR A 901 29.74 -40.92 -16.74
CA TYR A 901 30.19 -41.45 -15.46
C TYR A 901 30.08 -42.99 -15.55
#